data_4b5c8deb2c01f743830ea3c6d2f41081
#
_entry.id   4b5c8deb2c01f743830ea3c6d2f41081
#
_cell.length_a   1.000
_cell.length_b   1.000
_cell.length_c   1.000
_cell.angle_alpha   90.00
_cell.angle_beta   90.00
_cell.angle_gamma   90.00
#
_symmetry.space_group_name_H-M   'P 1'
#
loop_
_entity.id
_entity.type
_entity.pdbx_description
1 polymer ?
#
loop_
_entity_poly.entity_id
_entity_poly.type
_entity_poly.pdbx_seq_one_letter_code
_entity_poly.pdbx_strand_id
1 'polypeptide(L)'
;MIRRIHGIGGIAFAFWLLAASSAQAHTGEISGVVRDETGGALPGVLVELRDHREALAHVVTDGRGAYQFQGVAPGEFHLSFTLINFAAVRRPVIVSASGTVRVDLVLHLALSADVTVAGKTTFTNLADAEDPAQNLVGIAQSASQGAITGRQLDARPVMRSGDVLETVPGVVISQHSGEGKANQYYLRGFNLDHGTDFATTVAGMPVNLPTHGHGHGYSDLNFLIPELVSGVQFSKGPYFAEQGDFATAGAANITYVNALAAPIVRVAGGADGYGRALAAASTRIRGYELLGAVEAEHNDGPWTHPDDYRKANGIVRMSHGDRVNGFSLTGMGYHGKWNSTDQIPERAVSEGLIGRFGAIDPTDGGESSRYSGSFEWQRASGNASTRVVAFGIASHLDLFSNFTFLLDDPTNGDQSQQTDRRFVSGGRIAHRRLHRWGARTMQNTLGAQFRNDDITTIGLYHTKARAVLATTREDAVVQSSIGIYGQNEVEWTPHLRTLAGVRVDGYRFRVDASDPANGGTTHAGLVSPKAGAVIGPWRGSELYINAGFGFHSNDARGATITRDPVTGGPADRVTPLVRARGAELGVRTVAVPHLQSSVALWMLNLDSELVFVGDAGTTEAGRPSHRHGIEWANYFSPRPWLTLDGDLSISRARFTDVAAEGDRIPGAVQTVVSAGATVDSLRHLFGSVRLRYFGPRPLVADDSARSNATSLVNAQVGYKLGTRVRLAADLFNILDSRASDIDYYYASRLPGEPLGGVADIHAHPTLPRTARVNLILGF
;
A
#
# COMPACT_ATOMS: atom_id res chain seq x y z
N MET A 1 -21.23 9.41 108.19
CA MET A 1 -21.82 10.70 108.69
C MET A 1 -22.33 11.43 107.46
N ILE A 2 -23.68 11.37 107.27
CA ILE A 2 -24.59 12.51 107.26
C ILE A 2 -24.24 13.54 106.14
N ARG A 3 -25.01 13.87 105.19
CA ARG A 3 -26.41 14.05 104.82
C ARG A 3 -26.49 14.66 103.42
N ARG A 4 -27.35 14.19 102.58
CA ARG A 4 -28.42 14.84 101.81
C ARG A 4 -28.26 16.34 101.46
N ILE A 5 -28.56 16.69 100.22
CA ILE A 5 -29.81 17.36 99.78
C ILE A 5 -29.79 17.61 98.23
N HIS A 6 -30.80 17.16 97.60
CA HIS A 6 -31.67 17.59 96.51
C HIS A 6 -31.39 18.87 95.71
N GLY A 7 -31.49 18.81 94.39
CA GLY A 7 -32.47 19.64 93.75
C GLY A 7 -32.16 20.08 92.31
N ILE A 8 -32.96 19.60 91.36
CA ILE A 8 -33.54 20.32 90.23
C ILE A 8 -32.60 20.93 89.20
N GLY A 9 -32.61 20.41 87.94
CA GLY A 9 -31.99 20.99 86.76
C GLY A 9 -32.09 20.10 85.52
N GLY A 10 -33.20 19.42 85.34
CA GLY A 10 -33.55 18.79 84.09
C GLY A 10 -34.00 19.81 83.05
N ILE A 11 -33.85 19.47 81.73
CA ILE A 11 -34.35 20.21 80.59
C ILE A 11 -33.28 21.24 80.00
N ALA A 12 -32.20 20.75 79.37
CA ALA A 12 -31.49 21.48 78.33
C ALA A 12 -30.49 20.59 77.57
N PHE A 13 -30.73 19.27 77.36
CA PHE A 13 -29.83 18.38 76.61
C PHE A 13 -30.54 17.49 75.57
N ALA A 14 -31.73 17.95 75.10
CA ALA A 14 -32.54 17.19 74.15
C ALA A 14 -32.79 17.92 72.80
N PHE A 15 -31.96 18.86 72.35
CA PHE A 15 -32.17 19.59 71.09
C PHE A 15 -30.92 19.78 70.25
N TRP A 16 -29.92 18.89 70.38
CA TRP A 16 -28.71 18.94 69.53
C TRP A 16 -28.39 17.63 68.78
N LEU A 17 -29.42 16.79 68.51
CA LEU A 17 -29.26 15.52 67.81
C LEU A 17 -30.25 15.33 66.65
N LEU A 18 -30.64 16.43 65.95
CA LEU A 18 -31.53 16.36 64.79
C LEU A 18 -31.18 17.45 63.74
N ALA A 19 -29.92 17.52 63.27
CA ALA A 19 -29.57 18.22 62.09
C ALA A 19 -28.23 17.66 61.47
N ALA A 20 -28.07 16.34 61.50
CA ALA A 20 -27.23 15.70 60.50
C ALA A 20 -28.10 15.50 59.27
N SER A 21 -28.34 16.58 58.51
CA SER A 21 -28.84 16.50 57.17
C SER A 21 -27.79 15.70 56.40
N SER A 22 -28.08 14.45 56.08
CA SER A 22 -27.36 13.69 55.06
C SER A 22 -27.41 14.53 53.79
N ALA A 23 -26.36 15.25 53.49
CA ALA A 23 -26.14 15.80 52.18
C ALA A 23 -26.09 14.59 51.23
N GLN A 24 -27.23 14.24 50.65
CA GLN A 24 -27.27 13.32 49.52
C GLN A 24 -26.41 13.98 48.44
N ALA A 25 -25.23 13.43 48.23
CA ALA A 25 -24.39 13.81 47.09
C ALA A 25 -25.23 13.50 45.86
N HIS A 26 -25.74 14.55 45.21
CA HIS A 26 -26.42 14.40 43.94
C HIS A 26 -25.38 13.93 42.94
N THR A 27 -25.49 12.71 42.47
CA THR A 27 -24.59 12.08 41.49
C THR A 27 -25.30 11.93 40.15
N GLY A 28 -24.58 12.14 39.05
CA GLY A 28 -25.09 11.90 37.73
C GLY A 28 -24.80 10.48 37.23
N GLU A 29 -25.32 10.18 36.09
CA GLU A 29 -25.15 8.91 35.39
C GLU A 29 -24.60 9.17 33.99
N ILE A 30 -23.69 8.31 33.48
CA ILE A 30 -23.23 8.32 32.10
C ILE A 30 -23.56 6.96 31.50
N SER A 31 -24.22 6.94 30.34
CA SER A 31 -24.52 5.71 29.60
C SER A 31 -24.37 5.89 28.11
N GLY A 32 -24.29 4.80 27.35
CA GLY A 32 -24.24 4.86 25.90
C GLY A 32 -24.06 3.49 25.25
N VAL A 33 -23.98 3.49 23.92
CA VAL A 33 -23.77 2.30 23.11
C VAL A 33 -22.57 2.54 22.21
N VAL A 34 -21.66 1.59 22.19
CA VAL A 34 -20.51 1.58 21.28
C VAL A 34 -20.81 0.67 20.10
N ARG A 35 -20.62 1.19 18.90
CA ARG A 35 -20.84 0.49 17.62
C ARG A 35 -19.60 0.55 16.75
N ASP A 36 -19.53 -0.33 15.77
CA ASP A 36 -18.60 -0.17 14.66
C ASP A 36 -19.21 0.70 13.54
N GLU A 37 -18.42 0.98 12.51
CA GLU A 37 -18.81 1.77 11.34
C GLU A 37 -19.96 1.14 10.52
N THR A 38 -20.26 -0.15 10.71
CA THR A 38 -21.39 -0.82 10.06
C THR A 38 -22.68 -0.70 10.85
N GLY A 39 -22.60 -0.09 12.04
CA GLY A 39 -23.69 -0.01 12.99
C GLY A 39 -23.82 -1.25 13.89
N GLY A 40 -22.90 -2.22 13.75
CA GLY A 40 -22.83 -3.40 14.61
C GLY A 40 -22.43 -3.02 16.04
N ALA A 41 -23.09 -3.61 17.05
CA ALA A 41 -22.71 -3.41 18.43
C ALA A 41 -21.32 -3.97 18.73
N LEU A 42 -20.50 -3.25 19.50
CA LEU A 42 -19.16 -3.68 19.90
C LEU A 42 -19.13 -4.09 21.38
N PRO A 43 -19.22 -5.40 21.69
CA PRO A 43 -19.01 -5.89 23.03
C PRO A 43 -17.51 -5.90 23.36
N GLY A 44 -17.21 -5.82 24.67
CA GLY A 44 -15.83 -5.93 25.13
C GLY A 44 -15.00 -4.64 25.05
N VAL A 45 -15.59 -3.51 24.66
CA VAL A 45 -14.91 -2.21 24.68
C VAL A 45 -14.68 -1.78 26.13
N LEU A 46 -13.42 -1.54 26.48
CA LEU A 46 -13.07 -0.93 27.75
C LEU A 46 -13.40 0.57 27.69
N VAL A 47 -14.33 1.00 28.54
CA VAL A 47 -14.71 2.41 28.71
C VAL A 47 -14.19 2.89 30.05
N GLU A 48 -13.33 3.91 30.03
CA GLU A 48 -12.76 4.50 31.24
C GLU A 48 -13.29 5.93 31.44
N LEU A 49 -13.76 6.20 32.62
CA LEU A 49 -14.07 7.56 33.07
C LEU A 49 -12.80 8.15 33.70
N ARG A 50 -12.33 9.25 33.17
CA ARG A 50 -11.07 9.90 33.55
C ARG A 50 -11.29 11.36 33.91
N ASP A 51 -10.61 11.82 34.93
CA ASP A 51 -10.36 13.26 35.11
C ASP A 51 -9.07 13.67 34.34
N HIS A 52 -8.60 14.89 34.59
CA HIS A 52 -7.37 15.40 33.93
C HIS A 52 -6.10 14.66 34.35
N ARG A 53 -6.11 13.83 35.38
CA ARG A 53 -4.93 13.19 35.98
C ARG A 53 -4.97 11.67 35.90
N GLU A 54 -6.10 11.04 36.24
CA GLU A 54 -6.18 9.59 36.35
C GLU A 54 -7.54 9.00 35.94
N ALA A 55 -7.59 7.69 35.76
CA ALA A 55 -8.83 6.96 35.54
C ALA A 55 -9.54 6.75 36.87
N LEU A 56 -10.79 7.25 36.99
CA LEU A 56 -11.61 7.19 38.18
C LEU A 56 -12.42 5.89 38.27
N ALA A 57 -12.93 5.42 37.13
CA ALA A 57 -13.72 4.21 37.01
C ALA A 57 -13.57 3.60 35.59
N HIS A 58 -13.90 2.32 35.48
CA HIS A 58 -13.96 1.66 34.18
C HIS A 58 -15.11 0.65 34.13
N VAL A 59 -15.65 0.44 32.94
CA VAL A 59 -16.64 -0.59 32.61
C VAL A 59 -16.31 -1.20 31.26
N VAL A 60 -16.90 -2.36 30.99
CA VAL A 60 -16.73 -3.04 29.69
C VAL A 60 -18.12 -3.13 29.06
N THR A 61 -18.22 -2.83 27.77
CA THR A 61 -19.49 -2.91 27.03
C THR A 61 -20.02 -4.35 27.01
N ASP A 62 -21.32 -4.48 27.18
CA ASP A 62 -22.04 -5.77 27.14
C ASP A 62 -22.21 -6.31 25.71
N GLY A 63 -22.91 -7.44 25.53
CA GLY A 63 -23.19 -8.08 24.24
C GLY A 63 -23.99 -7.21 23.25
N ARG A 64 -24.55 -6.09 23.68
CA ARG A 64 -25.26 -5.10 22.87
C ARG A 64 -24.45 -3.82 22.66
N GLY A 65 -23.18 -3.82 23.10
CA GLY A 65 -22.30 -2.66 23.08
C GLY A 65 -22.65 -1.58 24.13
N ALA A 66 -23.54 -1.84 25.06
CA ALA A 66 -24.00 -0.86 26.06
C ALA A 66 -23.04 -0.78 27.26
N TYR A 67 -22.90 0.42 27.81
CA TYR A 67 -22.13 0.70 29.01
C TYR A 67 -22.83 1.73 29.88
N GLN A 68 -22.51 1.74 31.20
CA GLN A 68 -23.11 2.63 32.17
C GLN A 68 -22.18 2.89 33.36
N PHE A 69 -22.03 4.16 33.73
CA PHE A 69 -21.44 4.61 35.00
C PHE A 69 -22.52 5.23 35.87
N GLN A 70 -22.66 4.77 37.08
CA GLN A 70 -23.58 5.30 38.07
C GLN A 70 -22.82 6.01 39.19
N GLY A 71 -23.44 6.97 39.81
CA GLY A 71 -22.86 7.63 40.99
C GLY A 71 -21.69 8.56 40.65
N VAL A 72 -21.66 9.13 39.44
CA VAL A 72 -20.58 10.05 39.00
C VAL A 72 -20.81 11.42 39.62
N ALA A 73 -19.78 11.96 40.27
CA ALA A 73 -19.83 13.33 40.81
C ALA A 73 -20.00 14.34 39.69
N PRO A 74 -20.67 15.49 39.92
CA PRO A 74 -20.72 16.56 38.95
C PRO A 74 -19.31 17.09 38.60
N GLY A 75 -19.05 17.31 37.33
CA GLY A 75 -17.72 17.79 36.87
C GLY A 75 -17.49 17.56 35.40
N GLU A 76 -16.30 17.96 34.96
CA GLU A 76 -15.80 17.70 33.62
C GLU A 76 -14.89 16.47 33.62
N PHE A 77 -15.19 15.53 32.74
CA PHE A 77 -14.49 14.25 32.61
C PHE A 77 -14.21 13.95 31.16
N HIS A 78 -13.41 12.92 30.91
CA HIS A 78 -13.20 12.32 29.60
C HIS A 78 -13.54 10.83 29.67
N LEU A 79 -14.31 10.34 28.69
CA LEU A 79 -14.48 8.91 28.46
C LEU A 79 -13.40 8.46 27.46
N SER A 80 -12.65 7.43 27.81
CA SER A 80 -11.71 6.76 26.91
C SER A 80 -12.26 5.40 26.53
N PHE A 81 -12.38 5.14 25.22
CA PHE A 81 -12.89 3.89 24.67
C PHE A 81 -11.74 3.14 24.01
N THR A 82 -11.48 1.92 24.41
CA THR A 82 -10.37 1.11 23.91
C THR A 82 -10.86 -0.31 23.62
N LEU A 83 -10.58 -0.77 22.39
CA LEU A 83 -10.80 -2.15 21.97
C LEU A 83 -9.63 -2.56 21.07
N ILE A 84 -9.17 -3.82 21.20
CA ILE A 84 -8.11 -4.33 20.35
C ILE A 84 -8.49 -4.24 18.88
N ASN A 85 -7.57 -3.84 18.01
CA ASN A 85 -7.74 -3.58 16.58
C ASN A 85 -8.59 -2.34 16.22
N PHE A 86 -9.08 -1.62 17.22
CA PHE A 86 -9.79 -0.36 16.99
C PHE A 86 -8.97 0.83 17.50
N ALA A 87 -9.16 1.96 16.86
CA ALA A 87 -8.59 3.20 17.33
C ALA A 87 -9.17 3.60 18.67
N ALA A 88 -8.34 3.94 19.63
CA ALA A 88 -8.80 4.46 20.90
C ALA A 88 -9.44 5.84 20.69
N VAL A 89 -10.61 6.05 21.26
CA VAL A 89 -11.36 7.31 21.15
C VAL A 89 -11.54 7.92 22.51
N ARG A 90 -11.42 9.26 22.61
CA ARG A 90 -11.72 10.04 23.82
C ARG A 90 -12.83 11.04 23.57
N ARG A 91 -13.73 11.18 24.54
CA ARG A 91 -14.84 12.12 24.51
C ARG A 91 -14.87 12.93 25.79
N PRO A 92 -14.88 14.25 25.72
CA PRO A 92 -15.19 15.08 26.88
C PRO A 92 -16.67 14.88 27.26
N VAL A 93 -16.95 14.87 28.53
CA VAL A 93 -18.31 14.74 29.08
C VAL A 93 -18.43 15.63 30.28
N ILE A 94 -19.54 16.38 30.35
CA ILE A 94 -19.87 17.22 31.50
C ILE A 94 -21.04 16.57 32.21
N VAL A 95 -20.84 16.21 33.48
CA VAL A 95 -21.83 15.58 34.31
C VAL A 95 -22.45 16.63 35.24
N SER A 96 -23.75 16.79 35.18
CA SER A 96 -24.51 17.66 36.09
C SER A 96 -25.05 16.91 37.31
N ALA A 97 -25.39 17.62 38.35
CA ALA A 97 -25.72 17.08 39.70
C ALA A 97 -26.94 16.12 39.79
N SER A 98 -27.70 15.93 38.71
CA SER A 98 -28.88 15.03 38.71
C SER A 98 -29.29 14.58 37.31
N GLY A 99 -28.37 14.57 36.34
CA GLY A 99 -28.66 14.25 34.93
C GLY A 99 -28.03 12.94 34.46
N THR A 100 -28.69 12.27 33.52
CA THR A 100 -28.10 11.20 32.73
C THR A 100 -27.51 11.80 31.47
N VAL A 101 -26.20 11.58 31.27
CA VAL A 101 -25.51 11.97 30.04
C VAL A 101 -25.37 10.75 29.14
N ARG A 102 -25.91 10.81 27.94
CA ARG A 102 -25.80 9.74 26.95
C ARG A 102 -24.71 10.05 25.97
N VAL A 103 -23.74 9.12 25.83
CA VAL A 103 -22.63 9.22 24.87
C VAL A 103 -22.59 7.94 24.04
N ASP A 104 -23.22 7.95 22.89
CA ASP A 104 -23.12 6.89 21.89
C ASP A 104 -21.87 7.13 21.04
N LEU A 105 -21.17 6.05 20.66
CA LEU A 105 -19.88 6.15 19.97
C LEU A 105 -19.75 5.11 18.86
N VAL A 106 -19.07 5.50 17.77
CA VAL A 106 -18.59 4.60 16.74
C VAL A 106 -17.07 4.47 16.88
N LEU A 107 -16.56 3.23 17.02
CA LEU A 107 -15.13 2.93 16.93
C LEU A 107 -14.74 2.53 15.52
N HIS A 108 -13.60 3.05 15.06
CA HIS A 108 -12.99 2.73 13.77
C HIS A 108 -11.82 1.76 13.97
N LEU A 109 -11.57 0.89 12.98
CA LEU A 109 -10.43 -0.02 13.01
C LEU A 109 -9.11 0.76 13.00
N ALA A 110 -8.13 0.31 13.79
CA ALA A 110 -6.79 0.88 13.80
C ALA A 110 -6.06 0.60 12.49
N LEU A 111 -5.23 1.55 12.03
CA LEU A 111 -4.37 1.37 10.87
C LEU A 111 -3.21 0.44 11.22
N SER A 112 -3.25 -0.77 10.66
CA SER A 112 -2.17 -1.74 10.77
C SER A 112 -2.21 -2.67 9.56
N ALA A 113 -1.05 -3.10 9.05
CA ALA A 113 -0.96 -4.07 7.97
C ALA A 113 -1.64 -5.41 8.32
N ASP A 114 -1.76 -5.71 9.60
CA ASP A 114 -2.44 -6.91 10.09
C ASP A 114 -3.95 -6.73 10.31
N VAL A 115 -4.54 -5.59 10.00
CA VAL A 115 -5.97 -5.36 10.13
C VAL A 115 -6.60 -5.27 8.75
N THR A 116 -7.50 -6.19 8.43
CA THR A 116 -8.31 -6.12 7.22
C THR A 116 -9.40 -5.08 7.40
N VAL A 117 -9.31 -3.96 6.69
CA VAL A 117 -10.39 -2.97 6.62
C VAL A 117 -11.39 -3.44 5.59
N ALA A 118 -12.42 -4.12 6.02
CA ALA A 118 -13.54 -4.47 5.17
C ALA A 118 -14.61 -3.37 5.24
N GLY A 119 -14.74 -2.60 4.18
CA GLY A 119 -15.84 -1.70 3.84
C GLY A 119 -16.19 -0.57 4.80
N LYS A 120 -15.86 0.67 4.45
CA LYS A 120 -16.05 1.99 5.12
C LYS A 120 -15.12 2.21 6.34
N THR A 121 -14.08 2.78 6.35
CA THR A 121 -13.41 3.98 5.93
C THR A 121 -12.93 4.88 7.03
N THR A 122 -11.65 4.92 7.23
CA THR A 122 -10.99 5.88 8.13
C THR A 122 -10.76 7.26 7.52
N PHE A 123 -11.04 7.46 6.22
CA PHE A 123 -10.66 8.71 5.54
C PHE A 123 -11.81 9.51 4.96
N THR A 124 -13.05 9.20 5.14
CA THR A 124 -13.94 9.53 4.07
C THR A 124 -15.19 10.22 4.35
N ASN A 125 -15.51 10.43 5.56
CA ASN A 125 -16.65 11.27 5.81
C ASN A 125 -16.15 12.66 6.18
N LEU A 126 -16.70 13.68 5.53
CA LEU A 126 -16.59 15.05 5.97
C LEU A 126 -17.00 15.23 7.43
N ALA A 127 -17.95 14.40 7.90
CA ALA A 127 -18.29 14.31 9.31
C ALA A 127 -17.11 13.83 10.18
N ASP A 128 -16.20 13.03 9.62
CA ASP A 128 -15.00 12.57 10.32
C ASP A 128 -13.94 13.70 10.43
N ALA A 129 -13.95 14.68 9.51
CA ALA A 129 -13.11 15.86 9.60
C ALA A 129 -13.61 16.87 10.64
N GLU A 130 -14.89 16.84 10.99
CA GLU A 130 -15.45 17.64 12.08
C GLU A 130 -15.17 17.05 13.47
N ASP A 131 -14.83 15.75 13.52
CA ASP A 131 -14.46 15.06 14.75
C ASP A 131 -13.04 14.48 14.65
N PRO A 132 -12.01 15.23 15.07
CA PRO A 132 -10.61 14.84 15.00
C PRO A 132 -10.29 13.50 15.64
N ALA A 133 -11.07 13.06 16.63
CA ALA A 133 -10.87 11.79 17.32
C ALA A 133 -11.29 10.57 16.47
N GLN A 134 -11.99 10.75 15.37
CA GLN A 134 -12.45 9.67 14.49
C GLN A 134 -11.71 9.59 13.15
N ASN A 135 -10.77 10.50 12.87
CA ASN A 135 -9.91 10.43 11.70
C ASN A 135 -8.50 9.94 12.09
N LEU A 136 -7.52 10.02 11.19
CA LEU A 136 -6.17 9.52 11.42
C LEU A 136 -5.38 10.26 12.50
N VAL A 137 -5.81 11.45 12.92
CA VAL A 137 -5.30 12.10 14.14
C VAL A 137 -5.77 11.29 15.34
N GLY A 138 -4.85 10.88 16.19
CA GLY A 138 -5.10 9.93 17.28
C GLY A 138 -4.89 8.46 16.91
N ILE A 139 -4.77 8.11 15.63
CA ILE A 139 -4.68 6.73 15.13
C ILE A 139 -3.33 6.46 14.47
N ALA A 140 -2.92 7.32 13.52
CA ALA A 140 -1.71 7.13 12.75
C ALA A 140 -0.47 7.13 13.64
N GLN A 141 0.54 6.39 13.24
CA GLN A 141 1.84 6.28 13.91
C GLN A 141 2.95 7.00 13.14
N SER A 142 2.70 7.39 11.87
CA SER A 142 3.54 8.27 11.08
C SER A 142 2.70 9.25 10.26
N ALA A 143 3.28 10.40 9.89
CA ALA A 143 2.60 11.38 9.07
C ALA A 143 2.35 10.86 7.65
N SER A 144 3.20 9.97 7.16
CA SER A 144 3.14 9.37 5.83
C SER A 144 2.36 8.06 5.77
N GLN A 145 1.66 7.67 6.84
CA GLN A 145 0.75 6.54 6.88
C GLN A 145 -0.66 6.97 6.47
N GLY A 146 -1.40 6.11 5.73
CA GLY A 146 -2.75 6.42 5.33
C GLY A 146 -3.56 5.24 4.85
N ALA A 147 -4.82 5.51 4.49
CA ALA A 147 -5.74 4.56 3.89
C ALA A 147 -6.58 5.24 2.81
N ILE A 148 -6.83 4.53 1.73
CA ILE A 148 -7.71 4.93 0.63
C ILE A 148 -8.87 3.94 0.60
N THR A 149 -10.07 4.41 0.40
CA THR A 149 -11.28 3.59 0.40
C THR A 149 -11.67 3.18 -1.01
N GLY A 150 -12.42 2.09 -1.15
CA GLY A 150 -13.00 1.69 -2.43
C GLY A 150 -13.81 2.81 -3.08
N ARG A 151 -14.54 3.61 -2.28
CA ARG A 151 -15.29 4.76 -2.80
C ARG A 151 -14.40 5.85 -3.41
N GLN A 152 -13.23 6.11 -2.81
CA GLN A 152 -12.26 7.05 -3.37
C GLN A 152 -11.62 6.50 -4.65
N LEU A 153 -11.46 5.17 -4.75
CA LEU A 153 -11.02 4.50 -5.98
C LEU A 153 -12.07 4.60 -7.09
N ASP A 154 -13.34 4.30 -6.79
CA ASP A 154 -14.45 4.36 -7.74
C ASP A 154 -14.65 5.76 -8.38
N ALA A 155 -14.19 6.80 -7.70
CA ALA A 155 -14.31 8.18 -8.16
C ALA A 155 -13.16 8.62 -9.10
N ARG A 156 -12.21 7.74 -9.42
CA ARG A 156 -11.02 8.03 -10.24
C ARG A 156 -11.08 7.24 -11.55
N PRO A 157 -10.72 7.85 -12.69
CA PRO A 157 -10.48 7.09 -13.90
C PRO A 157 -9.25 6.19 -13.70
N VAL A 158 -9.43 4.89 -13.88
CA VAL A 158 -8.38 3.88 -13.79
C VAL A 158 -8.12 3.36 -15.20
N MET A 159 -6.91 3.51 -15.69
CA MET A 159 -6.53 3.07 -17.03
C MET A 159 -6.09 1.61 -17.01
N ARG A 160 -5.26 1.23 -16.02
CA ARG A 160 -4.68 -0.11 -15.80
C ARG A 160 -4.94 -0.57 -14.37
N SER A 161 -4.99 -1.86 -14.13
CA SER A 161 -5.24 -2.41 -12.78
C SER A 161 -4.23 -1.91 -11.74
N GLY A 162 -2.96 -1.71 -12.13
CA GLY A 162 -1.89 -1.21 -11.26
C GLY A 162 -2.09 0.23 -10.79
N ASP A 163 -2.79 1.07 -11.56
CA ASP A 163 -3.02 2.50 -11.23
C ASP A 163 -3.77 2.69 -9.90
N VAL A 164 -4.34 1.63 -9.32
CA VAL A 164 -4.88 1.64 -7.96
C VAL A 164 -3.85 2.14 -6.95
N LEU A 165 -2.57 1.84 -7.14
CA LEU A 165 -1.50 2.31 -6.26
C LEU A 165 -1.12 3.79 -6.46
N GLU A 166 -1.48 4.45 -7.57
CA GLU A 166 -1.32 5.92 -7.71
C GLU A 166 -2.22 6.72 -6.76
N THR A 167 -3.11 6.06 -6.07
CA THR A 167 -3.87 6.69 -4.98
C THR A 167 -3.02 6.91 -3.72
N VAL A 168 -1.89 6.24 -3.58
CA VAL A 168 -0.91 6.47 -2.52
C VAL A 168 -0.15 7.75 -2.84
N PRO A 169 -0.20 8.80 -1.99
CA PRO A 169 0.45 10.08 -2.26
C PRO A 169 1.93 9.94 -2.66
N GLY A 170 2.35 10.57 -3.75
CA GLY A 170 3.72 10.54 -4.25
C GLY A 170 4.13 9.29 -5.02
N VAL A 171 3.27 8.27 -5.14
CA VAL A 171 3.48 7.13 -6.05
C VAL A 171 3.15 7.54 -7.47
N VAL A 172 4.00 7.18 -8.42
CA VAL A 172 3.75 7.27 -9.85
C VAL A 172 3.92 5.88 -10.45
N ILE A 173 3.02 5.54 -11.36
CA ILE A 173 3.02 4.27 -12.10
C ILE A 173 3.20 4.57 -13.58
N SER A 174 4.13 3.91 -14.24
CA SER A 174 4.36 4.06 -15.68
C SER A 174 4.40 2.69 -16.37
N GLN A 175 4.33 2.72 -17.69
CA GLN A 175 4.47 1.55 -18.54
C GLN A 175 5.61 1.75 -19.52
N HIS A 176 6.46 0.74 -19.70
CA HIS A 176 7.60 0.83 -20.61
C HIS A 176 7.57 -0.21 -21.74
N SER A 177 6.49 -0.95 -21.82
CA SER A 177 6.28 -2.05 -22.77
C SER A 177 4.79 -2.35 -22.89
N GLY A 178 4.39 -3.45 -23.48
CA GLY A 178 3.00 -3.83 -23.68
C GLY A 178 2.16 -3.94 -22.39
N GLU A 179 0.86 -3.84 -22.52
CA GLU A 179 -0.13 -3.77 -21.43
C GLU A 179 -0.04 -4.92 -20.41
N GLY A 180 0.35 -6.13 -20.84
CA GLY A 180 0.41 -7.31 -19.96
C GLY A 180 1.67 -7.40 -19.09
N LYS A 181 2.68 -6.57 -19.32
CA LYS A 181 3.89 -6.51 -18.49
C LYS A 181 3.60 -5.75 -17.20
N ALA A 182 4.26 -6.09 -16.09
CA ALA A 182 4.14 -5.34 -14.85
C ALA A 182 4.50 -3.87 -15.03
N ASN A 183 3.80 -3.01 -14.33
CA ASN A 183 4.08 -1.58 -14.32
C ASN A 183 5.38 -1.28 -13.59
N GLN A 184 5.97 -0.13 -13.88
CA GLN A 184 7.09 0.44 -13.16
C GLN A 184 6.59 1.46 -12.12
N TYR A 185 7.20 1.43 -10.95
CA TYR A 185 6.77 2.24 -9.81
C TYR A 185 7.84 3.24 -9.40
N TYR A 186 7.43 4.46 -9.03
CA TYR A 186 8.30 5.51 -8.51
C TYR A 186 7.76 6.02 -7.18
N LEU A 187 8.63 6.15 -6.19
CA LEU A 187 8.30 6.71 -4.88
C LEU A 187 9.57 7.21 -4.19
N ARG A 188 9.52 8.39 -3.57
CA ARG A 188 10.63 8.93 -2.75
C ARG A 188 11.99 8.93 -3.46
N GLY A 189 12.03 9.29 -4.74
CA GLY A 189 13.26 9.29 -5.54
C GLY A 189 13.82 7.90 -5.84
N PHE A 190 13.05 6.83 -5.59
CA PHE A 190 13.34 5.51 -6.15
C PHE A 190 12.75 5.42 -7.55
N ASN A 191 13.52 4.83 -8.45
CA ASN A 191 13.02 4.03 -9.53
C ASN A 191 12.94 2.60 -8.96
N LEU A 192 11.73 2.18 -8.59
CA LEU A 192 11.51 0.89 -7.91
C LEU A 192 11.55 -0.27 -8.91
N ASP A 193 11.94 0.01 -10.16
CA ASP A 193 11.80 -0.89 -11.28
C ASP A 193 10.37 -1.50 -11.26
N HIS A 194 10.21 -2.77 -11.16
CA HIS A 194 8.89 -3.41 -11.07
C HIS A 194 8.41 -3.66 -9.62
N GLY A 195 8.95 -3.00 -8.60
CA GLY A 195 8.41 -3.06 -7.25
C GLY A 195 9.39 -3.27 -6.11
N THR A 196 10.71 -3.17 -6.32
CA THR A 196 11.67 -3.15 -5.22
C THR A 196 11.35 -2.05 -4.22
N ASP A 197 11.64 -2.28 -2.92
CA ASP A 197 11.47 -1.31 -1.83
C ASP A 197 10.05 -0.76 -1.61
N PHE A 198 9.04 -1.30 -2.32
CA PHE A 198 7.62 -1.00 -2.08
C PHE A 198 6.83 -2.32 -1.93
N ALA A 199 6.73 -2.79 -0.69
CA ALA A 199 6.09 -4.06 -0.37
C ALA A 199 4.58 -4.01 -0.62
N THR A 200 4.09 -4.75 -1.61
CA THR A 200 2.67 -4.80 -1.95
C THR A 200 2.06 -6.14 -1.56
N THR A 201 0.88 -6.08 -0.94
CA THR A 201 0.08 -7.28 -0.63
C THR A 201 -1.35 -7.11 -1.14
N VAL A 202 -1.95 -8.21 -1.63
CA VAL A 202 -3.36 -8.29 -2.05
C VAL A 202 -4.01 -9.48 -1.35
N ALA A 203 -5.11 -9.24 -0.63
CA ALA A 203 -5.83 -10.27 0.13
C ALA A 203 -4.88 -11.14 1.00
N GLY A 204 -3.92 -10.48 1.68
CA GLY A 204 -2.92 -11.14 2.52
C GLY A 204 -1.75 -11.79 1.80
N MET A 205 -1.76 -11.90 0.47
CA MET A 205 -0.69 -12.49 -0.34
C MET A 205 0.33 -11.45 -0.78
N PRO A 206 1.64 -11.74 -0.75
CA PRO A 206 2.65 -10.85 -1.31
C PRO A 206 2.53 -10.81 -2.85
N VAL A 207 2.80 -9.63 -3.43
CA VAL A 207 2.87 -9.45 -4.88
C VAL A 207 4.32 -9.48 -5.35
N ASN A 208 5.23 -8.81 -4.65
CA ASN A 208 6.65 -8.73 -5.01
C ASN A 208 7.32 -10.10 -5.06
N LEU A 209 8.09 -10.34 -6.12
CA LEU A 209 8.88 -11.55 -6.34
C LEU A 209 10.38 -11.21 -6.23
N PRO A 210 11.08 -11.58 -5.12
CA PRO A 210 12.45 -11.13 -4.86
C PRO A 210 13.44 -11.52 -5.95
N THR A 211 13.57 -12.82 -6.23
CA THR A 211 14.31 -13.35 -7.38
C THR A 211 13.36 -13.52 -8.53
N HIS A 212 13.62 -12.92 -9.70
CA HIS A 212 12.68 -13.02 -10.83
C HIS A 212 13.42 -12.93 -12.18
N GLY A 213 12.86 -13.58 -13.22
CA GLY A 213 13.46 -13.66 -14.56
C GLY A 213 13.63 -12.31 -15.23
N HIS A 214 12.66 -11.41 -15.06
CA HIS A 214 12.71 -10.08 -15.66
C HIS A 214 13.47 -9.08 -14.80
N GLY A 215 13.11 -8.94 -13.55
CA GLY A 215 13.72 -7.93 -12.67
C GLY A 215 13.47 -8.25 -11.20
N HIS A 216 14.41 -7.86 -10.37
CA HIS A 216 14.39 -8.02 -8.92
C HIS A 216 13.17 -7.31 -8.30
N GLY A 217 12.41 -8.02 -7.46
CA GLY A 217 11.24 -7.47 -6.78
C GLY A 217 9.97 -7.36 -7.63
N TYR A 218 9.93 -8.01 -8.80
CA TYR A 218 8.83 -7.95 -9.77
C TYR A 218 7.44 -8.00 -9.12
N SER A 219 6.60 -6.99 -9.41
CA SER A 219 5.29 -6.77 -8.78
C SER A 219 4.23 -6.51 -9.85
N ASP A 220 3.61 -7.58 -10.34
CA ASP A 220 2.53 -7.53 -11.31
C ASP A 220 1.16 -7.44 -10.61
N LEU A 221 0.37 -6.43 -10.95
CA LEU A 221 -1.00 -6.22 -10.46
C LEU A 221 -2.08 -6.40 -11.55
N ASN A 222 -1.74 -6.95 -12.72
CA ASN A 222 -2.72 -7.16 -13.79
C ASN A 222 -3.87 -8.10 -13.39
N PHE A 223 -3.66 -8.96 -12.37
CA PHE A 223 -4.69 -9.81 -11.80
C PHE A 223 -5.68 -9.08 -10.88
N LEU A 224 -5.46 -7.81 -10.55
CA LEU A 224 -6.35 -7.04 -9.67
C LEU A 224 -7.64 -6.65 -10.41
N ILE A 225 -8.79 -6.83 -9.75
CA ILE A 225 -10.09 -6.31 -10.20
C ILE A 225 -10.40 -5.09 -9.33
N PRO A 226 -10.23 -3.85 -9.84
CA PRO A 226 -10.33 -2.62 -9.04
C PRO A 226 -11.69 -2.45 -8.36
N GLU A 227 -12.78 -2.87 -8.99
CA GLU A 227 -14.16 -2.74 -8.47
C GLU A 227 -14.40 -3.57 -7.19
N LEU A 228 -13.55 -4.56 -6.92
CA LEU A 228 -13.65 -5.38 -5.73
C LEU A 228 -12.75 -4.88 -4.59
N VAL A 229 -11.92 -3.87 -4.84
CA VAL A 229 -11.04 -3.31 -3.82
C VAL A 229 -11.85 -2.55 -2.79
N SER A 230 -11.84 -3.00 -1.54
CA SER A 230 -12.48 -2.31 -0.41
C SER A 230 -11.63 -1.16 0.12
N GLY A 231 -10.30 -1.24 -0.04
CA GLY A 231 -9.38 -0.19 0.35
C GLY A 231 -7.93 -0.56 0.15
N VAL A 232 -7.08 0.48 0.20
CA VAL A 232 -5.62 0.40 0.19
C VAL A 232 -5.09 1.05 1.44
N GLN A 233 -4.45 0.30 2.32
CA GLN A 233 -3.69 0.83 3.44
C GLN A 233 -2.24 0.98 3.03
N PHE A 234 -1.61 2.09 3.38
CA PHE A 234 -0.23 2.33 3.04
C PHE A 234 0.55 2.97 4.19
N SER A 235 1.85 2.75 4.17
CA SER A 235 2.81 3.42 5.03
C SER A 235 4.10 3.61 4.25
N LYS A 236 4.86 4.65 4.58
CA LYS A 236 6.12 4.94 3.90
C LYS A 236 7.25 4.99 4.91
N GLY A 237 8.41 4.46 4.49
CA GLY A 237 9.58 4.34 5.34
C GLY A 237 9.56 3.11 6.26
N PRO A 238 10.72 2.68 6.77
CA PRO A 238 10.91 1.42 7.48
C PRO A 238 10.60 1.53 8.98
N TYR A 239 9.44 2.04 9.38
CA TYR A 239 9.15 2.41 10.77
C TYR A 239 8.35 1.37 11.57
N PHE A 240 7.82 0.34 10.92
CA PHE A 240 6.93 -0.66 11.53
C PHE A 240 7.57 -2.03 11.57
N ALA A 241 7.53 -2.71 12.74
CA ALA A 241 8.22 -3.98 12.93
C ALA A 241 7.60 -5.14 12.11
N GLU A 242 6.32 -5.06 11.77
CA GLU A 242 5.62 -6.03 10.93
C GLU A 242 6.08 -5.99 9.46
N GLN A 243 6.65 -4.86 9.02
CA GLN A 243 7.15 -4.69 7.66
C GLN A 243 8.57 -5.24 7.54
N GLY A 244 8.76 -6.16 6.62
CA GLY A 244 10.02 -6.82 6.33
C GLY A 244 10.60 -6.41 4.98
N ASP A 245 10.84 -7.43 4.15
CA ASP A 245 11.44 -7.28 2.82
C ASP A 245 10.68 -6.29 1.93
N PHE A 246 11.41 -5.49 1.15
CA PHE A 246 10.90 -4.48 0.21
C PHE A 246 10.07 -3.34 0.82
N ALA A 247 10.07 -3.14 2.14
CA ALA A 247 9.29 -2.08 2.76
C ALA A 247 10.10 -0.80 3.08
N THR A 248 11.21 -0.57 2.40
CA THR A 248 12.12 0.56 2.69
C THR A 248 11.54 1.90 2.25
N ALA A 249 11.06 2.02 1.02
CA ALA A 249 10.36 3.21 0.54
C ALA A 249 8.93 3.26 1.10
N GLY A 250 8.28 2.10 1.21
CA GLY A 250 6.94 1.98 1.76
C GLY A 250 6.33 0.61 1.57
N ALA A 251 5.06 0.50 1.97
CA ALA A 251 4.25 -0.70 1.80
C ALA A 251 2.79 -0.34 1.52
N ALA A 252 2.11 -1.17 0.74
CA ALA A 252 0.69 -1.09 0.47
C ALA A 252 0.00 -2.45 0.70
N ASN A 253 -1.15 -2.41 1.36
CA ASN A 253 -2.00 -3.58 1.57
C ASN A 253 -3.36 -3.33 0.92
N ILE A 254 -3.65 -4.07 -0.15
CA ILE A 254 -4.90 -4.00 -0.90
C ILE A 254 -5.84 -5.08 -0.38
N THR A 255 -7.04 -4.68 0.00
CA THR A 255 -8.07 -5.58 0.53
C THR A 255 -9.28 -5.62 -0.39
N TYR A 256 -9.91 -6.81 -0.49
CA TYR A 256 -11.14 -7.00 -1.24
C TYR A 256 -12.37 -6.95 -0.33
N VAL A 257 -13.52 -6.58 -0.92
CA VAL A 257 -14.83 -6.70 -0.27
C VAL A 257 -15.13 -8.17 0.05
N ASN A 258 -15.86 -8.42 1.14
CA ASN A 258 -16.37 -9.76 1.46
C ASN A 258 -17.69 -10.04 0.74
N ALA A 259 -18.48 -8.99 0.50
CA ALA A 259 -19.75 -9.06 -0.21
C ALA A 259 -20.00 -7.76 -0.96
N LEU A 260 -20.75 -7.83 -2.05
CA LEU A 260 -21.26 -6.68 -2.79
C LEU A 260 -22.66 -6.30 -2.28
N ALA A 261 -22.95 -5.00 -2.25
CA ALA A 261 -24.29 -4.51 -1.91
C ALA A 261 -25.34 -4.93 -2.95
N ALA A 262 -24.92 -5.09 -4.20
CA ALA A 262 -25.71 -5.60 -5.32
C ALA A 262 -24.79 -6.25 -6.35
N PRO A 263 -25.25 -7.23 -7.14
CA PRO A 263 -24.51 -7.75 -8.28
C PRO A 263 -24.14 -6.61 -9.25
N ILE A 264 -22.96 -6.72 -9.86
CA ILE A 264 -22.42 -5.74 -10.78
C ILE A 264 -22.15 -6.40 -12.12
N VAL A 265 -22.64 -5.80 -13.20
CA VAL A 265 -22.19 -6.07 -14.56
C VAL A 265 -21.64 -4.76 -15.12
N ARG A 266 -20.39 -4.77 -15.57
CA ARG A 266 -19.74 -3.61 -16.21
C ARG A 266 -19.32 -4.03 -17.61
N VAL A 267 -19.68 -3.22 -18.60
CA VAL A 267 -19.21 -3.35 -19.98
C VAL A 267 -18.58 -2.00 -20.36
N ALA A 268 -17.39 -2.05 -20.89
CA ALA A 268 -16.66 -0.89 -21.35
C ALA A 268 -16.16 -1.09 -22.78
N GLY A 269 -16.13 -0.02 -23.54
CA GLY A 269 -15.54 0.02 -24.87
C GLY A 269 -14.87 1.37 -25.10
N GLY A 270 -13.89 1.42 -25.98
CA GLY A 270 -13.12 2.64 -26.21
C GLY A 270 -12.37 2.66 -27.52
N ALA A 271 -11.47 3.63 -27.67
CA ALA A 271 -10.55 3.72 -28.79
C ALA A 271 -9.59 2.53 -28.80
N ASP A 272 -8.91 2.34 -29.91
CA ASP A 272 -7.81 1.41 -30.08
C ASP A 272 -8.18 -0.05 -29.72
N GLY A 273 -9.39 -0.49 -30.12
CA GLY A 273 -9.85 -1.84 -29.89
C GLY A 273 -10.16 -2.17 -28.41
N TYR A 274 -10.14 -1.18 -27.50
CA TYR A 274 -10.40 -1.43 -26.09
C TYR A 274 -11.80 -1.99 -25.84
N GLY A 275 -11.89 -3.09 -25.15
CA GLY A 275 -13.12 -3.71 -24.69
C GLY A 275 -12.92 -4.45 -23.36
N ARG A 276 -13.81 -4.24 -22.38
CA ARG A 276 -13.77 -4.90 -21.08
C ARG A 276 -15.16 -5.32 -20.63
N ALA A 277 -15.27 -6.51 -20.10
CA ALA A 277 -16.49 -7.02 -19.46
C ALA A 277 -16.15 -7.58 -18.08
N LEU A 278 -16.93 -7.20 -17.07
CA LEU A 278 -16.85 -7.69 -15.70
C LEU A 278 -18.23 -8.10 -15.23
N ALA A 279 -18.34 -9.26 -14.63
CA ALA A 279 -19.51 -9.69 -13.87
C ALA A 279 -19.09 -10.10 -12.47
N ALA A 280 -19.72 -9.53 -11.45
CA ALA A 280 -19.46 -9.83 -10.05
C ALA A 280 -20.75 -9.92 -9.25
N ALA A 281 -20.85 -10.93 -8.39
CA ALA A 281 -22.01 -11.14 -7.52
C ALA A 281 -21.59 -11.72 -6.19
N SER A 282 -22.38 -11.47 -5.16
CA SER A 282 -22.26 -12.14 -3.87
C SER A 282 -23.60 -12.69 -3.41
N THR A 283 -23.54 -13.75 -2.62
CA THR A 283 -24.72 -14.34 -1.98
C THR A 283 -24.39 -14.85 -0.59
N ARG A 284 -25.39 -14.89 0.29
CA ARG A 284 -25.24 -15.42 1.63
C ARG A 284 -25.92 -16.76 1.78
N ILE A 285 -25.13 -17.78 2.13
CA ILE A 285 -25.61 -19.16 2.30
C ILE A 285 -25.21 -19.69 3.67
N ARG A 286 -26.18 -20.01 4.52
CA ARG A 286 -25.95 -20.52 5.88
C ARG A 286 -24.99 -19.69 6.74
N GLY A 287 -25.02 -18.37 6.55
CA GLY A 287 -24.15 -17.43 7.29
C GLY A 287 -22.79 -17.17 6.67
N TYR A 288 -22.44 -17.86 5.57
CA TYR A 288 -21.24 -17.61 4.78
C TYR A 288 -21.55 -16.59 3.67
N GLU A 289 -20.71 -15.59 3.50
CA GLU A 289 -20.72 -14.73 2.33
C GLU A 289 -19.88 -15.38 1.23
N LEU A 290 -20.45 -15.53 0.05
CA LEU A 290 -19.77 -16.02 -1.15
C LEU A 290 -19.75 -14.90 -2.17
N LEU A 291 -18.55 -14.50 -2.63
CA LEU A 291 -18.32 -13.52 -3.68
C LEU A 291 -17.65 -14.22 -4.86
N GLY A 292 -18.15 -13.97 -6.06
CA GLY A 292 -17.53 -14.42 -7.31
C GLY A 292 -17.45 -13.28 -8.30
N ALA A 293 -16.36 -13.19 -9.07
CA ALA A 293 -16.24 -12.29 -10.20
C ALA A 293 -15.43 -12.89 -11.32
N VAL A 294 -15.76 -12.50 -12.55
CA VAL A 294 -15.04 -12.83 -13.77
C VAL A 294 -14.87 -11.58 -14.61
N GLU A 295 -13.70 -11.42 -15.22
CA GLU A 295 -13.31 -10.32 -16.05
C GLU A 295 -12.67 -10.81 -17.33
N ALA A 296 -13.00 -10.17 -18.46
CA ALA A 296 -12.31 -10.30 -19.73
C ALA A 296 -12.01 -8.92 -20.28
N GLU A 297 -10.81 -8.75 -20.86
CA GLU A 297 -10.37 -7.48 -21.44
C GLU A 297 -9.58 -7.72 -22.71
N HIS A 298 -9.74 -6.81 -23.67
CA HIS A 298 -8.95 -6.71 -24.88
C HIS A 298 -8.53 -5.25 -25.09
N ASN A 299 -7.29 -5.04 -25.57
CA ASN A 299 -6.76 -3.73 -25.92
C ASN A 299 -5.67 -3.84 -26.98
N ASP A 300 -5.81 -3.09 -28.08
CA ASP A 300 -4.80 -3.01 -29.13
C ASP A 300 -3.77 -1.90 -28.88
N GLY A 301 -4.16 -0.87 -28.09
CA GLY A 301 -3.37 0.33 -27.93
C GLY A 301 -3.23 1.15 -29.23
N PRO A 302 -2.60 2.33 -29.21
CA PRO A 302 -2.39 3.19 -30.37
C PRO A 302 -1.23 2.75 -31.27
N TRP A 303 -0.67 1.55 -31.03
CA TRP A 303 0.54 1.06 -31.64
C TRP A 303 0.35 0.69 -33.11
N THR A 304 1.33 0.99 -33.95
CA THR A 304 1.34 0.56 -35.37
C THR A 304 1.29 -0.96 -35.49
N HIS A 305 1.94 -1.67 -34.56
CA HIS A 305 1.78 -3.09 -34.34
C HIS A 305 0.93 -3.29 -33.07
N PRO A 306 -0.34 -3.69 -33.20
CA PRO A 306 -1.26 -3.78 -32.06
C PRO A 306 -0.75 -4.68 -30.94
N ASP A 307 -0.95 -4.25 -29.69
CA ASP A 307 -0.62 -5.08 -28.51
C ASP A 307 -1.43 -6.38 -28.48
N ASP A 308 -2.62 -6.41 -29.08
CA ASP A 308 -3.55 -7.56 -29.03
C ASP A 308 -3.63 -8.13 -27.59
N TYR A 309 -3.63 -7.23 -26.61
CA TYR A 309 -3.68 -7.66 -25.22
C TYR A 309 -5.00 -8.35 -24.92
N ARG A 310 -4.92 -9.55 -24.38
CA ARG A 310 -6.06 -10.37 -23.99
C ARG A 310 -5.87 -10.82 -22.55
N LYS A 311 -6.84 -10.47 -21.71
CA LYS A 311 -6.84 -10.81 -20.28
C LYS A 311 -8.08 -11.59 -19.93
N ALA A 312 -7.89 -12.65 -19.18
CA ALA A 312 -8.95 -13.36 -18.46
C ALA A 312 -8.59 -13.38 -16.97
N ASN A 313 -9.55 -13.01 -16.12
CA ASN A 313 -9.32 -12.89 -14.68
C ASN A 313 -10.56 -13.34 -13.92
N GLY A 314 -10.35 -13.91 -12.72
CA GLY A 314 -11.46 -14.36 -11.88
C GLY A 314 -11.07 -14.47 -10.42
N ILE A 315 -12.07 -14.30 -9.56
CA ILE A 315 -11.96 -14.46 -8.12
C ILE A 315 -13.17 -15.18 -7.55
N VAL A 316 -12.91 -16.04 -6.59
CA VAL A 316 -13.92 -16.61 -5.69
C VAL A 316 -13.45 -16.36 -4.25
N ARG A 317 -14.33 -15.76 -3.43
CA ARG A 317 -14.04 -15.48 -2.02
C ARG A 317 -15.19 -15.97 -1.15
N MET A 318 -14.87 -16.75 -0.14
CA MET A 318 -15.79 -17.18 0.92
C MET A 318 -15.35 -16.52 2.23
N SER A 319 -16.28 -15.93 2.94
CA SER A 319 -16.00 -15.36 4.26
C SER A 319 -17.12 -15.66 5.25
N HIS A 320 -16.77 -15.67 6.55
CA HIS A 320 -17.71 -15.87 7.65
C HIS A 320 -17.25 -15.11 8.88
N GLY A 321 -18.21 -14.60 9.62
CA GLY A 321 -17.97 -13.81 10.83
C GLY A 321 -18.03 -12.31 10.58
N ASP A 322 -17.36 -11.56 11.44
CA ASP A 322 -17.30 -10.09 11.41
C ASP A 322 -15.83 -9.60 11.33
N ARG A 323 -15.63 -8.30 11.52
CA ARG A 323 -14.32 -7.65 11.47
C ARG A 323 -13.39 -8.03 12.62
N VAL A 324 -13.93 -8.57 13.68
CA VAL A 324 -13.21 -8.90 14.91
C VAL A 324 -12.97 -10.41 15.00
N ASN A 325 -13.96 -11.20 14.54
CA ASN A 325 -13.94 -12.66 14.62
C ASN A 325 -14.46 -13.24 13.32
N GLY A 326 -13.57 -13.81 12.53
CA GLY A 326 -13.99 -14.38 11.27
C GLY A 326 -12.83 -14.99 10.48
N PHE A 327 -13.17 -15.49 9.31
CA PHE A 327 -12.19 -15.94 8.35
C PHE A 327 -12.62 -15.65 6.92
N SER A 328 -11.67 -15.67 6.02
CA SER A 328 -11.91 -15.65 4.57
C SER A 328 -10.98 -16.60 3.85
N LEU A 329 -11.51 -17.23 2.81
CA LEU A 329 -10.78 -18.04 1.85
C LEU A 329 -10.95 -17.38 0.48
N THR A 330 -9.84 -17.08 -0.20
CA THR A 330 -9.83 -16.41 -1.51
C THR A 330 -9.06 -17.26 -2.50
N GLY A 331 -9.66 -17.52 -3.67
CA GLY A 331 -8.99 -18.12 -4.83
C GLY A 331 -9.05 -17.16 -6.01
N MET A 332 -7.94 -17.00 -6.72
CA MET A 332 -7.82 -16.09 -7.87
C MET A 332 -7.11 -16.78 -9.02
N GLY A 333 -7.52 -16.47 -10.25
CA GLY A 333 -6.88 -16.94 -11.48
C GLY A 333 -6.79 -15.79 -12.47
N TYR A 334 -5.62 -15.60 -13.04
CA TYR A 334 -5.30 -14.59 -14.06
C TYR A 334 -4.49 -15.22 -15.17
N HIS A 335 -4.79 -14.81 -16.40
CA HIS A 335 -3.99 -15.11 -17.59
C HIS A 335 -4.04 -13.89 -18.53
N GLY A 336 -2.88 -13.47 -19.01
CA GLY A 336 -2.71 -12.37 -19.96
C GLY A 336 -1.70 -12.73 -21.06
N LYS A 337 -1.98 -12.29 -22.30
CA LYS A 337 -1.09 -12.44 -23.46
C LYS A 337 -1.11 -11.16 -24.26
N TRP A 338 0.05 -10.76 -24.80
CA TRP A 338 0.20 -9.50 -25.52
C TRP A 338 1.36 -9.51 -26.53
N ASN A 339 1.29 -8.65 -27.53
CA ASN A 339 2.44 -8.14 -28.22
C ASN A 339 2.93 -6.87 -27.52
N SER A 340 4.12 -6.38 -27.89
CA SER A 340 4.72 -5.24 -27.22
C SER A 340 5.38 -4.30 -28.21
N THR A 341 5.27 -3.03 -27.95
CA THR A 341 6.24 -2.03 -28.38
C THR A 341 7.08 -1.67 -27.18
N ASP A 342 8.33 -2.10 -27.14
CA ASP A 342 9.28 -1.69 -26.13
C ASP A 342 9.71 -0.23 -26.35
N GLN A 343 10.54 0.34 -25.47
CA GLN A 343 11.04 1.70 -25.65
C GLN A 343 11.87 1.83 -26.93
N ILE A 344 11.62 2.90 -27.67
CA ILE A 344 12.23 3.17 -28.97
C ILE A 344 13.19 4.36 -28.92
N PRO A 345 14.32 4.35 -29.63
CA PRO A 345 15.26 5.46 -29.64
C PRO A 345 14.65 6.68 -30.36
N GLU A 346 14.82 7.88 -29.77
CA GLU A 346 14.27 9.13 -30.32
C GLU A 346 14.76 9.40 -31.76
N ARG A 347 15.97 8.98 -32.12
CA ARG A 347 16.51 9.13 -33.49
C ARG A 347 15.70 8.34 -34.52
N ALA A 348 15.18 7.15 -34.18
CA ALA A 348 14.36 6.36 -35.09
C ALA A 348 13.08 7.10 -35.52
N VAL A 349 12.51 7.90 -34.59
CA VAL A 349 11.34 8.72 -34.87
C VAL A 349 11.72 10.02 -35.61
N SER A 350 12.78 10.71 -35.16
CA SER A 350 13.21 11.98 -35.75
C SER A 350 13.73 11.84 -37.19
N GLU A 351 14.34 10.71 -37.54
CA GLU A 351 14.80 10.38 -38.87
C GLU A 351 13.69 9.79 -39.76
N GLY A 352 12.51 9.55 -39.21
CA GLY A 352 11.33 9.03 -39.91
C GLY A 352 11.42 7.54 -40.25
N LEU A 353 12.29 6.78 -39.58
CA LEU A 353 12.36 5.34 -39.73
C LEU A 353 11.10 4.64 -39.27
N ILE A 354 10.56 5.09 -38.14
CA ILE A 354 9.26 4.65 -37.58
C ILE A 354 8.45 5.85 -37.08
N GLY A 355 7.15 5.67 -36.95
CA GLY A 355 6.29 6.64 -36.25
C GLY A 355 6.47 6.55 -34.73
N ARG A 356 5.98 7.55 -34.01
CA ARG A 356 6.02 7.61 -32.52
C ARG A 356 5.45 6.37 -31.83
N PHE A 357 4.49 5.70 -32.44
CA PHE A 357 3.85 4.49 -31.96
C PHE A 357 4.29 3.24 -32.73
N GLY A 358 5.44 3.32 -33.41
CA GLY A 358 6.04 2.21 -34.17
C GLY A 358 6.85 1.29 -33.27
N ALA A 359 7.09 0.08 -33.73
CA ALA A 359 7.98 -0.89 -33.11
C ALA A 359 9.21 -1.13 -34.01
N ILE A 360 10.39 -1.30 -33.41
CA ILE A 360 11.61 -1.73 -34.15
C ILE A 360 11.56 -3.26 -34.31
N ASP A 361 11.24 -4.00 -33.24
CA ASP A 361 11.01 -5.43 -33.29
C ASP A 361 9.53 -5.74 -33.05
N PRO A 362 8.75 -6.07 -34.11
CA PRO A 362 7.31 -6.35 -33.94
C PRO A 362 7.05 -7.74 -33.36
N THR A 363 8.06 -8.49 -32.99
CA THR A 363 7.93 -9.83 -32.40
C THR A 363 8.07 -9.83 -30.87
N ASP A 364 8.30 -8.66 -30.27
CA ASP A 364 8.28 -8.49 -28.81
C ASP A 364 6.89 -8.73 -28.21
N GLY A 365 6.82 -9.02 -26.92
CA GLY A 365 5.57 -9.29 -26.21
C GLY A 365 5.72 -10.37 -25.16
N GLY A 366 4.62 -10.98 -24.75
CA GLY A 366 4.69 -11.99 -23.70
C GLY A 366 3.39 -12.64 -23.33
N GLU A 367 3.49 -13.50 -22.34
CA GLU A 367 2.39 -14.20 -21.71
C GLU A 367 2.67 -14.33 -20.21
N SER A 368 1.66 -14.04 -19.38
CA SER A 368 1.77 -14.27 -17.92
C SER A 368 0.54 -14.89 -17.34
N SER A 369 0.73 -15.67 -16.29
CA SER A 369 -0.38 -16.24 -15.52
C SER A 369 -0.08 -16.29 -14.04
N ARG A 370 -1.15 -16.15 -13.22
CA ARG A 370 -1.10 -16.27 -11.77
C ARG A 370 -2.33 -16.99 -11.25
N TYR A 371 -2.12 -18.09 -10.56
CA TYR A 371 -3.14 -18.82 -9.81
C TYR A 371 -2.78 -18.77 -8.34
N SER A 372 -3.67 -18.27 -7.50
CA SER A 372 -3.34 -18.03 -6.10
C SER A 372 -4.49 -18.28 -5.17
N GLY A 373 -4.16 -18.67 -3.94
CA GLY A 373 -5.12 -18.85 -2.86
C GLY A 373 -4.60 -18.31 -1.56
N SER A 374 -5.49 -17.72 -0.74
CA SER A 374 -5.19 -17.30 0.61
C SER A 374 -6.27 -17.67 1.59
N PHE A 375 -5.85 -17.97 2.80
CA PHE A 375 -6.70 -18.15 3.97
C PHE A 375 -6.31 -17.07 4.99
N GLU A 376 -7.30 -16.32 5.45
CA GLU A 376 -7.16 -15.35 6.53
C GLU A 376 -8.10 -15.70 7.67
N TRP A 377 -7.60 -15.74 8.87
CA TRP A 377 -8.39 -15.96 10.08
C TRP A 377 -8.02 -14.91 11.14
N GLN A 378 -9.03 -14.40 11.80
CA GLN A 378 -8.86 -13.44 12.89
C GLN A 378 -9.81 -13.74 14.04
N ARG A 379 -9.29 -13.63 15.26
CA ARG A 379 -10.08 -13.73 16.47
C ARG A 379 -9.59 -12.71 17.50
N ALA A 380 -10.52 -11.93 18.01
CA ALA A 380 -10.27 -11.08 19.18
C ALA A 380 -11.17 -11.52 20.33
N SER A 381 -10.64 -11.48 21.55
CA SER A 381 -11.34 -11.83 22.77
C SER A 381 -10.76 -11.05 23.92
N GLY A 382 -11.59 -10.26 24.59
CA GLY A 382 -11.18 -9.38 25.68
C GLY A 382 -10.12 -8.37 25.19
N ASN A 383 -8.93 -8.46 25.77
CA ASN A 383 -7.81 -7.56 25.47
C ASN A 383 -6.76 -8.15 24.50
N ALA A 384 -7.09 -9.22 23.79
CA ALA A 384 -6.17 -9.91 22.88
C ALA A 384 -6.79 -10.15 21.50
N SER A 385 -5.96 -10.11 20.47
CA SER A 385 -6.33 -10.45 19.09
C SER A 385 -5.22 -11.30 18.46
N THR A 386 -5.64 -12.31 17.71
CA THR A 386 -4.72 -13.12 16.89
C THR A 386 -5.20 -13.12 15.45
N ARG A 387 -4.28 -12.92 14.51
CA ARG A 387 -4.51 -13.06 13.09
C ARG A 387 -3.55 -14.06 12.48
N VAL A 388 -4.05 -14.88 11.58
CA VAL A 388 -3.28 -15.86 10.81
C VAL A 388 -3.59 -15.67 9.33
N VAL A 389 -2.57 -15.69 8.50
CA VAL A 389 -2.68 -15.69 7.05
C VAL A 389 -1.82 -16.84 6.52
N ALA A 390 -2.37 -17.61 5.57
CA ALA A 390 -1.62 -18.59 4.81
C ALA A 390 -1.91 -18.40 3.32
N PHE A 391 -0.94 -18.65 2.45
CA PHE A 391 -1.12 -18.48 1.02
C PHE A 391 -0.28 -19.43 0.19
N GLY A 392 -0.75 -19.65 -1.06
CA GLY A 392 -0.02 -20.33 -2.12
C GLY A 392 -0.25 -19.62 -3.45
N ILE A 393 0.80 -19.47 -4.27
CA ILE A 393 0.79 -18.76 -5.53
C ILE A 393 1.62 -19.54 -6.54
N ALA A 394 0.99 -19.93 -7.66
CA ALA A 394 1.66 -20.44 -8.84
C ALA A 394 1.68 -19.33 -9.90
N SER A 395 2.85 -18.97 -10.41
CA SER A 395 2.98 -17.96 -11.44
C SER A 395 3.93 -18.38 -12.55
N HIS A 396 3.67 -17.82 -13.73
CA HIS A 396 4.46 -18.03 -14.94
C HIS A 396 4.55 -16.72 -15.71
N LEU A 397 5.74 -16.45 -16.28
CA LEU A 397 5.99 -15.39 -17.22
C LEU A 397 6.88 -15.92 -18.35
N ASP A 398 6.51 -15.63 -19.59
CA ASP A 398 7.38 -15.63 -20.76
C ASP A 398 7.33 -14.21 -21.36
N LEU A 399 8.48 -13.56 -21.46
CA LEU A 399 8.62 -12.19 -21.96
C LEU A 399 9.70 -12.13 -23.04
N PHE A 400 9.36 -11.56 -24.18
CA PHE A 400 10.26 -11.31 -25.29
C PHE A 400 10.46 -9.81 -25.41
N SER A 401 11.73 -9.35 -25.39
CA SER A 401 12.11 -7.93 -25.46
C SER A 401 13.38 -7.75 -26.27
N ASN A 402 13.43 -6.66 -27.02
CA ASN A 402 14.61 -6.29 -27.79
C ASN A 402 14.94 -4.81 -27.56
N PHE A 403 15.88 -4.51 -26.67
CA PHE A 403 16.23 -3.14 -26.28
C PHE A 403 17.37 -2.53 -27.12
N THR A 404 18.33 -3.34 -27.53
CA THR A 404 19.54 -2.91 -28.20
C THR A 404 19.53 -3.19 -29.73
N PHE A 405 18.52 -3.91 -30.19
CA PHE A 405 18.16 -4.27 -31.56
C PHE A 405 19.20 -5.10 -32.29
N LEU A 406 20.30 -4.51 -32.78
CA LEU A 406 21.36 -5.16 -33.58
C LEU A 406 22.75 -4.86 -32.99
N LEU A 407 22.87 -4.46 -31.73
CA LEU A 407 24.13 -4.02 -31.12
C LEU A 407 25.07 -5.20 -30.87
N ASP A 408 24.56 -6.24 -30.22
CA ASP A 408 25.33 -7.41 -29.79
C ASP A 408 25.36 -8.50 -30.87
N ASP A 409 24.22 -8.78 -31.52
CA ASP A 409 24.16 -9.69 -32.70
C ASP A 409 23.64 -8.94 -33.94
N PRO A 410 24.56 -8.44 -34.76
CA PRO A 410 24.20 -7.72 -36.01
C PRO A 410 23.44 -8.57 -37.03
N THR A 411 23.40 -9.89 -36.89
CA THR A 411 22.81 -10.83 -37.85
C THR A 411 21.43 -11.30 -37.46
N ASN A 412 21.26 -11.62 -36.19
CA ASN A 412 20.01 -12.20 -35.69
C ASN A 412 19.17 -11.23 -34.87
N GLY A 413 19.80 -10.14 -34.40
CA GLY A 413 19.22 -9.20 -33.45
C GLY A 413 19.39 -9.64 -32.00
N ASP A 414 19.09 -8.73 -31.09
CA ASP A 414 19.38 -8.85 -29.68
C ASP A 414 18.13 -9.26 -28.88
N GLN A 415 17.09 -9.79 -29.54
CA GLN A 415 15.89 -10.21 -28.85
C GLN A 415 16.20 -11.27 -27.79
N SER A 416 15.73 -11.05 -26.58
CA SER A 416 15.84 -12.00 -25.48
C SER A 416 14.47 -12.52 -25.06
N GLN A 417 14.43 -13.77 -24.60
CA GLN A 417 13.32 -14.32 -23.84
C GLN A 417 13.72 -14.44 -22.38
N GLN A 418 12.89 -13.91 -21.50
CA GLN A 418 12.95 -14.11 -20.07
C GLN A 418 11.80 -15.01 -19.64
N THR A 419 12.12 -16.13 -18.95
CA THR A 419 11.11 -17.03 -18.45
C THR A 419 11.20 -17.20 -16.94
N ASP A 420 10.04 -17.34 -16.29
CA ASP A 420 9.94 -17.56 -14.86
C ASP A 420 8.77 -18.48 -14.54
N ARG A 421 9.04 -19.60 -13.86
CA ARG A 421 8.03 -20.55 -13.37
C ARG A 421 8.26 -20.86 -11.91
N ARG A 422 7.27 -20.59 -11.08
CA ARG A 422 7.43 -20.76 -9.64
C ARG A 422 6.16 -21.13 -8.89
N PHE A 423 6.38 -21.67 -7.71
CA PHE A 423 5.38 -21.77 -6.66
C PHE A 423 5.86 -21.06 -5.41
N VAL A 424 5.09 -20.07 -4.94
CA VAL A 424 5.35 -19.34 -3.70
C VAL A 424 4.38 -19.84 -2.64
N SER A 425 4.88 -20.18 -1.46
CA SER A 425 4.07 -20.52 -0.30
C SER A 425 4.51 -19.77 0.92
N GLY A 426 3.59 -19.55 1.85
CA GLY A 426 3.96 -18.85 3.06
C GLY A 426 2.78 -18.53 3.97
N GLY A 427 3.09 -17.80 5.01
CA GLY A 427 2.10 -17.35 5.96
C GLY A 427 2.65 -16.39 6.98
N ARG A 428 1.73 -15.82 7.75
CA ARG A 428 2.06 -14.93 8.86
C ARG A 428 1.11 -15.15 10.01
N ILE A 429 1.60 -14.94 11.21
CA ILE A 429 0.82 -14.91 12.44
C ILE A 429 1.19 -13.65 13.21
N ALA A 430 0.20 -12.97 13.74
CA ALA A 430 0.39 -11.84 14.66
C ALA A 430 -0.55 -11.98 15.84
N HIS A 431 -0.01 -11.79 17.02
CA HIS A 431 -0.76 -11.76 18.29
C HIS A 431 -0.57 -10.40 18.94
N ARG A 432 -1.67 -9.71 19.22
CA ARG A 432 -1.71 -8.41 19.88
C ARG A 432 -2.38 -8.55 21.23
N ARG A 433 -1.86 -7.82 22.22
CA ARG A 433 -2.44 -7.79 23.56
C ARG A 433 -2.37 -6.39 24.13
N LEU A 434 -3.52 -5.92 24.59
CA LEU A 434 -3.65 -4.69 25.39
C LEU A 434 -3.39 -4.99 26.86
N HIS A 435 -2.56 -4.19 27.47
CA HIS A 435 -2.26 -4.24 28.89
C HIS A 435 -2.46 -2.87 29.52
N ARG A 436 -2.68 -2.86 30.81
CA ARG A 436 -2.57 -1.66 31.63
C ARG A 436 -1.26 -1.71 32.41
N TRP A 437 -0.50 -0.64 32.36
CA TRP A 437 0.68 -0.41 33.17
C TRP A 437 0.46 0.82 34.04
N GLY A 438 -0.14 0.61 35.23
CA GLY A 438 -0.70 1.67 36.04
C GLY A 438 -1.88 2.34 35.30
N ALA A 439 -1.81 3.67 35.10
CA ALA A 439 -2.80 4.45 34.37
C ALA A 439 -2.57 4.48 32.84
N ARG A 440 -1.56 3.78 32.31
CA ARG A 440 -1.15 3.82 30.90
C ARG A 440 -1.69 2.64 30.14
N THR A 441 -2.12 2.88 28.90
CA THR A 441 -2.47 1.81 27.95
C THR A 441 -1.20 1.40 27.21
N MET A 442 -0.96 0.10 27.14
CA MET A 442 0.17 -0.49 26.42
C MET A 442 -0.34 -1.60 25.52
N GLN A 443 0.02 -1.55 24.25
CA GLN A 443 -0.22 -2.63 23.29
C GLN A 443 1.09 -3.30 22.93
N ASN A 444 1.13 -4.63 23.06
CA ASN A 444 2.24 -5.46 22.60
C ASN A 444 1.78 -6.29 21.41
N THR A 445 2.59 -6.32 20.36
CA THR A 445 2.41 -7.16 19.19
C THR A 445 3.61 -8.09 19.05
N LEU A 446 3.35 -9.37 18.88
CA LEU A 446 4.36 -10.37 18.52
C LEU A 446 3.89 -11.03 17.22
N GLY A 447 4.80 -11.20 16.27
CA GLY A 447 4.46 -11.85 15.02
C GLY A 447 5.61 -12.61 14.40
N ALA A 448 5.24 -13.50 13.49
CA ALA A 448 6.17 -14.28 12.67
C ALA A 448 5.63 -14.35 11.24
N GLN A 449 6.55 -14.37 10.29
CA GLN A 449 6.28 -14.48 8.85
C GLN A 449 7.21 -15.53 8.27
N PHE A 450 6.69 -16.34 7.35
CA PHE A 450 7.45 -17.32 6.60
C PHE A 450 7.09 -17.22 5.12
N ARG A 451 8.09 -17.34 4.26
CA ARG A 451 7.92 -17.40 2.81
C ARG A 451 8.92 -18.38 2.20
N ASN A 452 8.45 -19.13 1.21
CA ASN A 452 9.28 -20.00 0.39
C ASN A 452 8.91 -19.79 -1.07
N ASP A 453 9.88 -19.42 -1.90
CA ASP A 453 9.80 -19.34 -3.35
C ASP A 453 10.54 -20.56 -3.91
N ASP A 454 9.82 -21.46 -4.57
CA ASP A 454 10.34 -22.60 -5.32
C ASP A 454 10.23 -22.26 -6.81
N ILE A 455 11.35 -21.84 -7.39
CA ILE A 455 11.45 -21.39 -8.77
C ILE A 455 12.05 -22.53 -9.57
N THR A 456 11.20 -23.23 -10.30
CA THR A 456 11.61 -24.42 -11.06
C THR A 456 12.38 -24.07 -12.32
N THR A 457 12.12 -22.88 -12.88
CA THR A 457 12.82 -22.36 -14.06
C THR A 457 12.89 -20.86 -14.00
N ILE A 458 14.08 -20.32 -14.10
CA ILE A 458 14.34 -18.90 -14.28
C ILE A 458 15.41 -18.78 -15.37
N GLY A 459 15.01 -18.30 -16.55
CA GLY A 459 15.83 -18.38 -17.77
C GLY A 459 15.97 -17.04 -18.50
N LEU A 460 17.11 -16.89 -19.16
CA LEU A 460 17.41 -15.86 -20.13
C LEU A 460 17.96 -16.55 -21.39
N TYR A 461 17.30 -16.33 -22.51
CA TYR A 461 17.65 -16.93 -23.79
C TYR A 461 17.79 -15.87 -24.86
N HIS A 462 18.76 -16.02 -25.76
CA HIS A 462 18.84 -15.24 -26.98
C HIS A 462 17.86 -15.81 -28.01
N THR A 463 17.03 -14.95 -28.59
CA THR A 463 15.95 -15.36 -29.49
C THR A 463 15.97 -14.53 -30.79
N LYS A 464 15.28 -15.05 -31.82
CA LYS A 464 14.92 -14.31 -33.02
C LYS A 464 13.47 -14.64 -33.38
N ALA A 465 12.65 -13.63 -33.48
CA ALA A 465 11.23 -13.80 -33.75
C ALA A 465 10.60 -14.87 -32.81
N ARG A 466 10.93 -14.79 -31.52
CA ARG A 466 10.53 -15.70 -30.44
C ARG A 466 11.05 -17.14 -30.52
N ALA A 467 11.92 -17.44 -31.48
CA ALA A 467 12.59 -18.75 -31.59
C ALA A 467 13.93 -18.70 -30.85
N VAL A 468 14.13 -19.62 -29.90
CA VAL A 468 15.37 -19.70 -29.10
C VAL A 468 16.56 -20.09 -30.01
N LEU A 469 17.61 -19.27 -29.98
CA LEU A 469 18.88 -19.51 -30.65
C LEU A 469 19.92 -20.06 -29.68
N ALA A 470 20.00 -19.51 -28.48
CA ALA A 470 20.95 -19.92 -27.46
C ALA A 470 20.39 -19.68 -26.03
N THR A 471 20.87 -20.48 -25.09
CA THR A 471 20.65 -20.26 -23.68
C THR A 471 21.76 -19.42 -23.10
N THR A 472 21.44 -18.21 -22.63
CA THR A 472 22.38 -17.35 -21.92
C THR A 472 22.54 -17.81 -20.48
N ARG A 473 21.42 -18.09 -19.81
CA ARG A 473 21.39 -18.58 -18.42
C ARG A 473 20.06 -19.28 -18.13
N GLU A 474 20.10 -20.41 -17.43
CA GLU A 474 18.92 -21.08 -16.92
C GLU A 474 19.25 -21.67 -15.55
N ASP A 475 18.44 -21.34 -14.55
CA ASP A 475 18.67 -21.76 -13.17
C ASP A 475 17.35 -22.27 -12.54
N ALA A 476 17.47 -23.10 -11.50
CA ALA A 476 16.42 -23.35 -10.55
C ALA A 476 16.81 -22.76 -9.18
N VAL A 477 15.86 -22.13 -8.51
CA VAL A 477 16.13 -21.41 -7.26
C VAL A 477 15.14 -21.76 -6.18
N VAL A 478 15.64 -22.02 -4.97
CA VAL A 478 14.81 -22.07 -3.77
C VAL A 478 15.26 -20.96 -2.81
N GLN A 479 14.37 -20.01 -2.58
CA GLN A 479 14.57 -18.90 -1.65
C GLN A 479 13.60 -19.03 -0.50
N SER A 480 14.09 -19.16 0.74
CA SER A 480 13.27 -19.25 1.94
C SER A 480 13.60 -18.13 2.92
N SER A 481 12.60 -17.58 3.57
CA SER A 481 12.79 -16.54 4.58
C SER A 481 11.90 -16.77 5.79
N ILE A 482 12.38 -16.35 6.97
CA ILE A 482 11.63 -16.26 8.20
C ILE A 482 11.91 -14.91 8.85
N GLY A 483 10.85 -14.20 9.25
CA GLY A 483 10.92 -12.96 10.01
C GLY A 483 10.16 -13.09 11.32
N ILE A 484 10.77 -12.70 12.43
CA ILE A 484 10.11 -12.64 13.74
C ILE A 484 10.20 -11.20 14.24
N TYR A 485 9.10 -10.67 14.75
CA TYR A 485 9.09 -9.30 15.23
C TYR A 485 8.29 -9.12 16.52
N GLY A 486 8.69 -8.11 17.28
CA GLY A 486 7.96 -7.59 18.43
C GLY A 486 7.83 -6.08 18.36
N GLN A 487 6.67 -5.57 18.72
CA GLN A 487 6.38 -4.13 18.77
C GLN A 487 5.62 -3.81 20.05
N ASN A 488 6.02 -2.74 20.68
CA ASN A 488 5.39 -2.19 21.88
C ASN A 488 4.92 -0.76 21.57
N GLU A 489 3.68 -0.47 21.91
CA GLU A 489 3.07 0.86 21.83
C GLU A 489 2.61 1.25 23.21
N VAL A 490 3.00 2.43 23.67
CA VAL A 490 2.64 2.96 24.99
C VAL A 490 2.01 4.34 24.86
N GLU A 491 0.83 4.47 25.41
CA GLU A 491 0.20 5.76 25.60
C GLU A 491 0.56 6.30 27.00
N TRP A 492 1.60 7.18 27.01
CA TRP A 492 2.13 7.75 28.24
C TRP A 492 1.20 8.79 28.86
N THR A 493 0.63 9.61 28.00
CA THR A 493 -0.32 10.66 28.34
C THR A 493 -1.33 10.81 27.19
N PRO A 494 -2.43 11.55 27.37
CA PRO A 494 -3.34 11.90 26.26
C PRO A 494 -2.66 12.54 25.04
N HIS A 495 -1.43 13.05 25.21
CA HIS A 495 -0.70 13.79 24.20
C HIS A 495 0.67 13.20 23.86
N LEU A 496 0.99 11.99 24.32
CA LEU A 496 2.26 11.33 24.01
C LEU A 496 2.04 9.83 23.85
N ARG A 497 2.26 9.32 22.65
CA ARG A 497 2.32 7.91 22.31
C ARG A 497 3.73 7.58 21.83
N THR A 498 4.25 6.42 22.19
CA THR A 498 5.53 5.93 21.66
C THR A 498 5.37 4.53 21.09
N LEU A 499 6.17 4.25 20.07
CA LEU A 499 6.32 2.95 19.45
C LEU A 499 7.78 2.53 19.54
N ALA A 500 8.02 1.29 19.94
CA ALA A 500 9.34 0.65 19.88
C ALA A 500 9.17 -0.77 19.35
N GLY A 501 10.01 -1.15 18.42
CA GLY A 501 9.93 -2.46 17.79
C GLY A 501 11.29 -3.00 17.37
N VAL A 502 11.35 -4.30 17.22
CA VAL A 502 12.51 -5.00 16.65
C VAL A 502 12.00 -6.13 15.77
N ARG A 503 12.69 -6.33 14.65
CA ARG A 503 12.50 -7.44 13.74
C ARG A 503 13.82 -8.14 13.48
N VAL A 504 13.77 -9.47 13.39
CA VAL A 504 14.90 -10.33 13.04
C VAL A 504 14.48 -11.18 11.85
N ASP A 505 15.27 -11.12 10.79
CA ASP A 505 15.04 -11.86 9.56
C ASP A 505 16.20 -12.81 9.26
N GLY A 506 15.86 -14.00 8.78
CA GLY A 506 16.80 -15.01 8.31
C GLY A 506 16.41 -15.51 6.93
N TYR A 507 17.39 -15.64 6.04
CA TYR A 507 17.23 -16.05 4.65
C TYR A 507 18.15 -17.20 4.29
N ARG A 508 17.66 -18.06 3.42
CA ARG A 508 18.42 -19.09 2.73
C ARG A 508 18.16 -18.98 1.25
N PHE A 509 19.23 -18.91 0.46
CA PHE A 509 19.22 -18.89 -1.00
C PHE A 509 19.95 -20.14 -1.50
N ARG A 510 19.29 -20.93 -2.35
CA ARG A 510 19.89 -22.06 -3.05
C ARG A 510 19.65 -21.88 -4.54
N VAL A 511 20.74 -21.93 -5.32
CA VAL A 511 20.72 -21.81 -6.77
C VAL A 511 21.32 -23.09 -7.34
N ASP A 512 20.57 -23.77 -8.18
CA ASP A 512 20.99 -24.85 -9.06
C ASP A 512 21.13 -24.23 -10.46
N ALA A 513 22.35 -23.81 -10.80
CA ALA A 513 22.65 -23.04 -12.01
C ALA A 513 23.04 -23.95 -13.19
N SER A 514 22.70 -23.53 -14.42
CA SER A 514 23.17 -24.16 -15.65
C SER A 514 24.70 -24.15 -15.76
N ASP A 515 25.37 -23.06 -15.34
CA ASP A 515 26.81 -23.07 -15.07
C ASP A 515 27.04 -23.42 -13.58
N PRO A 516 27.59 -24.62 -13.27
CA PRO A 516 27.83 -25.03 -11.89
C PRO A 516 28.68 -24.05 -11.06
N ALA A 517 29.49 -23.20 -11.69
CA ALA A 517 30.26 -22.17 -11.01
C ALA A 517 29.38 -21.09 -10.36
N ASN A 518 28.19 -20.86 -10.87
CA ASN A 518 27.21 -19.90 -10.38
C ASN A 518 26.21 -20.51 -9.40
N GLY A 519 26.22 -21.83 -9.22
CA GLY A 519 25.38 -22.55 -8.27
C GLY A 519 25.89 -22.47 -6.83
N GLY A 520 25.03 -22.76 -5.88
CA GLY A 520 25.42 -22.82 -4.47
C GLY A 520 24.32 -22.51 -3.48
N THR A 521 24.70 -22.48 -2.22
CA THR A 521 23.77 -22.09 -1.12
C THR A 521 24.44 -21.01 -0.27
N THR A 522 23.66 -19.95 0.01
CA THR A 522 24.11 -18.88 0.92
C THR A 522 23.02 -18.57 1.95
N HIS A 523 23.42 -18.00 3.08
CA HIS A 523 22.54 -17.62 4.18
C HIS A 523 22.81 -16.16 4.55
N ALA A 524 21.80 -15.47 4.99
CA ALA A 524 21.92 -14.11 5.49
C ALA A 524 20.92 -13.85 6.62
N GLY A 525 21.23 -12.89 7.48
CA GLY A 525 20.33 -12.46 8.53
C GLY A 525 20.52 -11.00 8.90
N LEU A 526 19.45 -10.37 9.35
CA LEU A 526 19.40 -8.96 9.70
C LEU A 526 18.56 -8.71 10.95
N VAL A 527 18.98 -7.70 11.73
CA VAL A 527 18.18 -7.16 12.84
C VAL A 527 17.81 -5.72 12.50
N SER A 528 16.52 -5.39 12.62
CA SER A 528 15.93 -4.12 12.21
C SER A 528 15.17 -3.49 13.39
N PRO A 529 15.83 -2.69 14.25
CA PRO A 529 15.17 -1.91 15.29
C PRO A 529 14.39 -0.73 14.70
N LYS A 530 13.31 -0.35 15.39
CA LYS A 530 12.40 0.72 14.97
C LYS A 530 11.89 1.47 16.19
N ALA A 531 11.74 2.79 16.07
CA ALA A 531 11.22 3.64 17.13
C ALA A 531 10.40 4.79 16.58
N GLY A 532 9.37 5.20 17.30
CA GLY A 532 8.53 6.33 16.95
C GLY A 532 7.94 7.01 18.17
N ALA A 533 7.57 8.27 17.98
CA ALA A 533 6.82 9.06 18.96
C ALA A 533 5.78 9.91 18.24
N VAL A 534 4.60 10.00 18.83
CA VAL A 534 3.51 10.85 18.38
C VAL A 534 3.17 11.80 19.53
N ILE A 535 3.23 13.10 19.23
CA ILE A 535 3.03 14.16 20.19
C ILE A 535 1.79 14.97 19.77
N GLY A 536 0.79 14.99 20.62
CA GLY A 536 -0.55 15.52 20.35
C GLY A 536 -1.65 14.48 20.67
N PRO A 537 -2.94 14.74 20.29
CA PRO A 537 -3.36 15.90 19.49
C PRO A 537 -3.49 17.21 20.28
N TRP A 538 -3.11 18.30 19.66
CA TRP A 538 -3.43 19.65 20.12
C TRP A 538 -4.23 20.38 19.04
N ARG A 539 -5.44 20.79 19.36
CA ARG A 539 -6.32 21.47 18.39
C ARG A 539 -6.43 20.71 17.05
N GLY A 540 -6.52 19.37 17.11
CA GLY A 540 -6.63 18.54 15.90
C GLY A 540 -5.32 18.37 15.11
N SER A 541 -4.15 18.59 15.73
CA SER A 541 -2.84 18.44 15.10
C SER A 541 -1.94 17.52 15.91
N GLU A 542 -1.16 16.68 15.25
CA GLU A 542 -0.15 15.78 15.82
C GLU A 542 1.20 15.94 15.13
N LEU A 543 2.28 15.85 15.90
CA LEU A 543 3.66 15.76 15.45
C LEU A 543 4.12 14.30 15.54
N TYR A 544 4.80 13.83 14.50
CA TYR A 544 5.33 12.47 14.37
C TYR A 544 6.85 12.51 14.24
N ILE A 545 7.53 11.65 14.97
CA ILE A 545 8.97 11.45 14.89
C ILE A 545 9.20 9.95 14.78
N ASN A 546 9.78 9.48 13.67
CA ASN A 546 10.03 8.08 13.43
C ASN A 546 11.46 7.83 12.96
N ALA A 547 12.03 6.72 13.37
CA ALA A 547 13.30 6.20 12.87
C ALA A 547 13.27 4.67 12.84
N GLY A 548 13.92 4.06 11.86
CA GLY A 548 13.94 2.62 11.76
C GLY A 548 14.91 2.10 10.71
N PHE A 549 15.17 0.82 10.82
CA PHE A 549 15.94 0.05 9.86
C PHE A 549 15.00 -0.80 9.02
N GLY A 550 15.26 -0.87 7.72
CA GLY A 550 14.61 -1.75 6.77
C GLY A 550 15.65 -2.49 5.94
N PHE A 551 15.19 -3.25 4.99
CA PHE A 551 16.07 -3.94 4.05
C PHE A 551 15.29 -4.38 2.81
N HIS A 552 16.03 -4.72 1.75
CA HIS A 552 15.55 -5.59 0.69
C HIS A 552 16.49 -6.79 0.52
N SER A 553 15.93 -7.94 0.14
CA SER A 553 16.70 -9.10 -0.28
C SER A 553 17.09 -8.94 -1.74
N ASN A 554 18.31 -9.25 -2.11
CA ASN A 554 18.76 -9.32 -3.49
C ASN A 554 18.34 -10.61 -4.20
N ASP A 555 18.47 -10.65 -5.51
CA ASP A 555 18.26 -11.84 -6.32
C ASP A 555 19.22 -12.95 -5.89
N ALA A 556 18.68 -14.15 -5.68
CA ALA A 556 19.47 -15.29 -5.23
C ALA A 556 20.62 -15.62 -6.19
N ARG A 557 20.42 -15.43 -7.51
CA ARG A 557 21.41 -15.70 -8.54
C ARG A 557 22.62 -14.78 -8.41
N GLY A 558 22.41 -13.52 -8.04
CA GLY A 558 23.47 -12.55 -7.76
C GLY A 558 24.23 -12.87 -6.46
N ALA A 559 23.56 -13.47 -5.47
CA ALA A 559 24.19 -13.85 -4.21
C ALA A 559 25.13 -15.07 -4.33
N THR A 560 25.05 -15.84 -5.42
CA THR A 560 25.90 -17.04 -5.64
C THR A 560 26.81 -16.91 -6.85
N ILE A 561 26.61 -15.94 -7.75
CA ILE A 561 27.35 -15.75 -9.00
C ILE A 561 28.86 -15.67 -8.76
N THR A 562 29.64 -16.22 -9.67
CA THR A 562 31.10 -16.10 -9.70
C THR A 562 31.64 -15.88 -11.10
N ARG A 563 30.80 -16.14 -12.12
CA ARG A 563 31.12 -16.01 -13.53
C ARG A 563 29.99 -15.30 -14.27
N ASP A 564 30.36 -14.31 -15.06
CA ASP A 564 29.41 -13.63 -15.95
C ASP A 564 28.89 -14.60 -17.03
N PRO A 565 27.56 -14.72 -17.22
CA PRO A 565 27.00 -15.71 -18.13
C PRO A 565 27.18 -15.36 -19.60
N VAL A 566 27.43 -14.08 -19.94
CA VAL A 566 27.63 -13.63 -21.34
C VAL A 566 29.09 -13.66 -21.70
N THR A 567 29.96 -13.03 -20.90
CA THR A 567 31.39 -12.88 -21.21
C THR A 567 32.24 -14.07 -20.73
N GLY A 568 31.72 -14.90 -19.79
CA GLY A 568 32.46 -15.97 -19.14
C GLY A 568 33.55 -15.49 -18.16
N GLY A 569 33.69 -14.17 -17.98
CA GLY A 569 34.63 -13.54 -17.06
C GLY A 569 34.21 -13.68 -15.58
N PRO A 570 35.06 -13.26 -14.62
CA PRO A 570 34.70 -13.23 -13.22
C PRO A 570 33.57 -12.24 -12.95
N ALA A 571 32.64 -12.59 -12.07
CA ALA A 571 31.55 -11.73 -11.60
C ALA A 571 31.55 -11.68 -10.06
N ASP A 572 31.27 -10.50 -9.52
CA ASP A 572 31.21 -10.28 -8.08
C ASP A 572 29.85 -10.68 -7.52
N ARG A 573 29.88 -11.31 -6.35
CA ARG A 573 28.65 -11.64 -5.60
C ARG A 573 28.08 -10.39 -4.96
N VAL A 574 26.73 -10.29 -5.00
CA VAL A 574 26.02 -9.24 -4.30
C VAL A 574 25.75 -9.59 -2.84
N THR A 575 25.63 -8.59 -1.98
CA THR A 575 25.16 -8.77 -0.61
C THR A 575 23.73 -9.31 -0.61
N PRO A 576 23.44 -10.47 0.00
CA PRO A 576 22.10 -11.08 -0.05
C PRO A 576 20.98 -10.24 0.55
N LEU A 577 21.26 -9.44 1.60
CA LEU A 577 20.32 -8.55 2.27
C LEU A 577 20.94 -7.16 2.40
N VAL A 578 20.34 -6.18 1.74
CA VAL A 578 20.80 -4.78 1.77
C VAL A 578 20.08 -4.03 2.86
N ARG A 579 20.80 -3.43 3.78
CA ARG A 579 20.26 -2.63 4.86
C ARG A 579 19.89 -1.23 4.39
N ALA A 580 18.74 -0.76 4.91
CA ALA A 580 18.31 0.62 4.79
C ALA A 580 18.08 1.24 6.18
N ARG A 581 18.26 2.57 6.29
CA ARG A 581 18.03 3.36 7.50
C ARG A 581 17.15 4.54 7.14
N GLY A 582 16.04 4.72 7.84
CA GLY A 582 15.10 5.80 7.58
C GLY A 582 14.77 6.61 8.82
N ALA A 583 14.46 7.88 8.60
CA ALA A 583 13.89 8.77 9.62
C ALA A 583 12.83 9.68 9.01
N GLU A 584 11.85 10.07 9.81
CA GLU A 584 10.75 10.96 9.42
C GLU A 584 10.40 11.90 10.56
N LEU A 585 10.20 13.16 10.21
CA LEU A 585 9.57 14.17 11.04
C LEU A 585 8.34 14.70 10.30
N GLY A 586 7.16 14.61 10.88
CA GLY A 586 5.96 15.00 10.17
C GLY A 586 4.86 15.58 11.06
N VAL A 587 3.92 16.23 10.42
CA VAL A 587 2.74 16.83 11.06
C VAL A 587 1.51 16.38 10.30
N ARG A 588 0.47 16.03 11.04
CA ARG A 588 -0.88 15.80 10.51
C ARG A 588 -1.85 16.71 11.24
N THR A 589 -2.77 17.32 10.51
CA THR A 589 -3.74 18.26 11.07
C THR A 589 -5.12 18.13 10.42
N VAL A 590 -6.14 18.32 11.24
CA VAL A 590 -7.54 18.53 10.87
C VAL A 590 -8.10 19.78 11.56
N ALA A 591 -7.22 20.69 11.97
CA ALA A 591 -7.59 21.93 12.68
C ALA A 591 -8.43 22.88 11.82
N VAL A 592 -8.31 22.79 10.50
CA VAL A 592 -9.15 23.55 9.56
C VAL A 592 -10.36 22.67 9.19
N PRO A 593 -11.59 23.17 9.37
CA PRO A 593 -12.79 22.40 9.02
C PRO A 593 -12.74 21.89 7.58
N HIS A 594 -13.13 20.64 7.40
CA HIS A 594 -13.19 19.94 6.10
C HIS A 594 -11.82 19.73 5.41
N LEU A 595 -10.70 20.07 6.05
CA LEU A 595 -9.35 19.86 5.54
C LEU A 595 -8.61 18.83 6.39
N GLN A 596 -8.10 17.80 5.73
CA GLN A 596 -7.06 16.92 6.27
C GLN A 596 -5.75 17.22 5.54
N SER A 597 -4.71 17.54 6.27
CA SER A 597 -3.40 17.82 5.71
C SER A 597 -2.31 17.07 6.46
N SER A 598 -1.35 16.53 5.73
CA SER A 598 -0.16 15.92 6.31
C SER A 598 1.10 16.39 5.57
N VAL A 599 2.13 16.70 6.34
CA VAL A 599 3.47 17.04 5.82
C VAL A 599 4.46 16.08 6.47
N ALA A 600 5.36 15.50 5.68
CA ALA A 600 6.44 14.65 6.15
C ALA A 600 7.77 15.09 5.54
N LEU A 601 8.76 15.36 6.39
CA LEU A 601 10.17 15.45 6.04
C LEU A 601 10.78 14.08 6.30
N TRP A 602 11.46 13.51 5.33
CA TRP A 602 11.99 12.16 5.43
C TRP A 602 13.40 12.05 4.88
N MET A 603 14.14 11.03 5.36
CA MET A 603 15.41 10.63 4.83
C MET A 603 15.56 9.11 4.84
N LEU A 604 16.31 8.59 3.85
CA LEU A 604 16.62 7.17 3.69
C LEU A 604 18.09 7.04 3.24
N ASN A 605 18.82 6.09 3.84
CA ASN A 605 20.14 5.67 3.41
C ASN A 605 20.12 4.17 3.13
N LEU A 606 20.62 3.77 1.97
CA LEU A 606 20.78 2.37 1.59
C LEU A 606 22.27 2.04 1.52
N ASP A 607 22.65 0.85 2.00
CA ASP A 607 24.01 0.38 1.92
C ASP A 607 24.40 -0.03 0.47
N SER A 608 23.41 -0.29 -0.40
CA SER A 608 23.56 -0.55 -1.83
C SER A 608 22.23 -0.28 -2.56
N GLU A 609 22.32 0.11 -3.84
CA GLU A 609 21.16 0.10 -4.77
C GLU A 609 20.93 -1.31 -5.34
N LEU A 610 20.02 -1.41 -6.31
CA LEU A 610 19.80 -2.63 -7.09
C LEU A 610 21.10 -3.10 -7.77
N VAL A 611 21.38 -4.38 -7.72
CA VAL A 611 22.68 -4.94 -8.11
C VAL A 611 22.60 -6.20 -8.98
N PHE A 612 21.39 -6.66 -9.36
CA PHE A 612 21.20 -7.74 -10.32
C PHE A 612 20.36 -7.24 -11.50
N VAL A 613 20.93 -7.36 -12.70
CA VAL A 613 20.30 -6.92 -13.95
C VAL A 613 19.70 -8.13 -14.65
N GLY A 614 18.38 -8.21 -14.66
CA GLY A 614 17.64 -9.35 -15.21
C GLY A 614 17.89 -9.56 -16.70
N ASP A 615 17.98 -8.48 -17.46
CA ASP A 615 18.19 -8.51 -18.91
C ASP A 615 19.61 -8.99 -19.30
N ALA A 616 20.60 -8.79 -18.45
CA ALA A 616 21.96 -9.28 -18.64
C ALA A 616 22.22 -10.62 -17.92
N GLY A 617 21.35 -11.04 -17.01
CA GLY A 617 21.52 -12.24 -16.20
C GLY A 617 22.71 -12.19 -15.24
N THR A 618 23.27 -11.02 -14.98
CA THR A 618 24.49 -10.77 -14.21
C THR A 618 24.30 -9.68 -13.16
N THR A 619 25.38 -9.31 -12.47
CA THR A 619 25.37 -8.30 -11.41
C THR A 619 26.05 -7.01 -11.86
N GLU A 620 25.55 -5.88 -11.36
CA GLU A 620 26.26 -4.61 -11.39
C GLU A 620 26.77 -4.26 -10.00
N ALA A 621 27.84 -3.47 -9.93
CA ALA A 621 28.39 -3.01 -8.66
C ALA A 621 27.38 -2.07 -7.96
N GLY A 622 26.82 -2.53 -6.86
CA GLY A 622 25.89 -1.74 -6.06
C GLY A 622 26.61 -0.61 -5.34
N ARG A 623 26.06 0.60 -5.42
CA ARG A 623 26.59 1.81 -4.80
C ARG A 623 25.72 2.23 -3.63
N PRO A 624 26.27 2.68 -2.50
CA PRO A 624 25.48 3.19 -1.39
C PRO A 624 24.82 4.53 -1.76
N SER A 625 23.63 4.77 -1.23
CA SER A 625 22.84 5.95 -1.58
C SER A 625 22.22 6.66 -0.39
N HIS A 626 21.92 7.93 -0.61
CA HIS A 626 21.21 8.80 0.30
C HIS A 626 20.03 9.47 -0.43
N ARG A 627 18.87 9.43 0.22
CA ARG A 627 17.65 10.10 -0.24
C ARG A 627 17.05 10.93 0.88
N HIS A 628 16.49 12.08 0.53
CA HIS A 628 15.68 12.90 1.44
C HIS A 628 14.64 13.69 0.66
N GLY A 629 13.62 14.12 1.35
CA GLY A 629 12.55 14.87 0.69
C GLY A 629 11.48 15.38 1.64
N ILE A 630 10.50 16.01 1.02
CA ILE A 630 9.27 16.48 1.63
C ILE A 630 8.07 15.92 0.86
N GLU A 631 7.08 15.49 1.60
CA GLU A 631 5.77 15.08 1.08
C GLU A 631 4.69 15.92 1.75
N TRP A 632 3.74 16.41 0.97
CA TRP A 632 2.58 17.17 1.44
C TRP A 632 1.32 16.64 0.78
N ALA A 633 0.42 16.08 1.56
CA ALA A 633 -0.83 15.49 1.08
C ALA A 633 -2.04 16.18 1.73
N ASN A 634 -3.06 16.51 0.92
CA ASN A 634 -4.22 17.27 1.32
C ASN A 634 -5.50 16.65 0.79
N TYR A 635 -6.53 16.66 1.64
CA TYR A 635 -7.92 16.35 1.29
C TYR A 635 -8.82 17.45 1.84
N PHE A 636 -9.45 18.20 0.95
CA PHE A 636 -10.38 19.26 1.30
C PHE A 636 -11.76 18.97 0.70
N SER A 637 -12.75 18.83 1.56
CA SER A 637 -14.09 18.49 1.15
C SER A 637 -15.11 19.54 1.62
N PRO A 638 -15.16 20.72 0.95
CA PRO A 638 -15.98 21.86 1.37
C PRO A 638 -17.48 21.59 1.31
N ARG A 639 -17.89 20.54 0.59
CA ARG A 639 -19.28 20.10 0.45
C ARG A 639 -19.33 18.57 0.42
N PRO A 640 -20.43 17.92 0.85
CA PRO A 640 -20.55 16.46 0.83
C PRO A 640 -20.40 15.81 -0.55
N TRP A 641 -20.61 16.59 -1.60
CA TRP A 641 -20.51 16.15 -3.00
C TRP A 641 -19.23 16.57 -3.71
N LEU A 642 -18.35 17.39 -3.06
CA LEU A 642 -17.13 17.91 -3.67
C LEU A 642 -15.91 17.60 -2.79
N THR A 643 -14.92 16.91 -3.35
CA THR A 643 -13.60 16.70 -2.74
C THR A 643 -12.53 17.25 -3.66
N LEU A 644 -11.63 18.05 -3.10
CA LEU A 644 -10.39 18.50 -3.73
C LEU A 644 -9.25 17.80 -3.02
N ASP A 645 -8.38 17.15 -3.78
CA ASP A 645 -7.18 16.53 -3.24
C ASP A 645 -5.94 17.02 -3.97
N GLY A 646 -4.83 17.08 -3.26
CA GLY A 646 -3.56 17.50 -3.83
C GLY A 646 -2.38 16.98 -3.04
N ASP A 647 -1.44 16.38 -3.77
CA ASP A 647 -0.23 15.78 -3.25
C ASP A 647 0.98 16.36 -3.95
N LEU A 648 1.98 16.75 -3.16
CA LEU A 648 3.30 17.18 -3.63
C LEU A 648 4.37 16.34 -2.97
N SER A 649 5.25 15.76 -3.77
CA SER A 649 6.46 15.07 -3.29
C SER A 649 7.68 15.66 -3.98
N ILE A 650 8.64 16.12 -3.19
CA ILE A 650 9.95 16.59 -3.68
C ILE A 650 11.01 15.71 -3.05
N SER A 651 11.86 15.12 -3.87
CA SER A 651 12.87 14.15 -3.47
C SER A 651 14.24 14.51 -4.06
N ARG A 652 15.29 14.23 -3.33
CA ARG A 652 16.67 14.23 -3.83
C ARG A 652 17.32 12.91 -3.50
N ALA A 653 17.85 12.26 -4.53
CA ALA A 653 18.51 10.97 -4.44
C ALA A 653 19.90 11.05 -5.04
N ARG A 654 20.91 10.52 -4.34
CA ARG A 654 22.32 10.52 -4.79
C ARG A 654 23.04 9.30 -4.28
N PHE A 655 24.01 8.83 -5.06
CA PHE A 655 25.05 7.97 -4.54
C PHE A 655 25.93 8.72 -3.55
N THR A 656 26.49 8.02 -2.56
CA THR A 656 27.30 8.62 -1.47
C THR A 656 28.80 8.36 -1.62
N ASP A 657 29.17 7.45 -2.50
CA ASP A 657 30.56 7.19 -2.88
C ASP A 657 31.04 8.19 -3.94
N VAL A 658 32.34 8.24 -4.13
CA VAL A 658 32.97 9.07 -5.18
C VAL A 658 33.32 8.18 -6.35
N ALA A 659 32.59 8.34 -7.47
CA ALA A 659 32.86 7.62 -8.71
C ALA A 659 32.98 8.61 -9.90
N ALA A 660 33.78 8.23 -10.90
CA ALA A 660 33.99 9.04 -12.09
C ALA A 660 32.70 9.21 -12.92
N GLU A 661 31.80 8.25 -12.82
CA GLU A 661 30.50 8.21 -13.49
C GLU A 661 29.50 9.24 -12.96
N GLY A 662 29.80 9.86 -11.80
CA GLY A 662 28.91 10.84 -11.17
C GLY A 662 28.13 10.29 -9.96
N ASP A 663 27.27 11.14 -9.37
CA ASP A 663 26.55 10.84 -8.12
C ASP A 663 25.02 10.74 -8.28
N ARG A 664 24.49 10.92 -9.49
CA ARG A 664 23.04 10.85 -9.72
C ARG A 664 22.58 9.39 -9.79
N ILE A 665 21.39 9.13 -9.28
CA ILE A 665 20.74 7.83 -9.42
C ILE A 665 19.86 7.88 -10.66
N PRO A 666 20.15 7.08 -11.72
CA PRO A 666 19.35 7.07 -12.93
C PRO A 666 17.87 6.74 -12.65
N GLY A 667 16.97 7.45 -13.31
CA GLY A 667 15.53 7.28 -13.13
C GLY A 667 14.94 7.87 -11.85
N ALA A 668 15.74 8.46 -10.93
CA ALA A 668 15.26 9.03 -9.68
C ALA A 668 14.38 10.28 -9.91
N VAL A 669 13.08 10.15 -9.75
CA VAL A 669 12.11 11.24 -9.92
C VAL A 669 12.25 12.25 -8.79
N GLN A 670 12.42 13.52 -9.13
CA GLN A 670 12.65 14.60 -8.17
C GLN A 670 11.36 15.26 -7.69
N THR A 671 10.37 15.39 -8.56
CA THR A 671 9.12 16.10 -8.25
C THR A 671 7.93 15.30 -8.76
N VAL A 672 6.99 15.03 -7.88
CA VAL A 672 5.69 14.42 -8.21
C VAL A 672 4.59 15.35 -7.71
N VAL A 673 3.61 15.64 -8.56
CA VAL A 673 2.39 16.36 -8.19
C VAL A 673 1.19 15.58 -8.69
N SER A 674 0.28 15.28 -7.79
CA SER A 674 -1.06 14.78 -8.12
C SER A 674 -2.09 15.76 -7.56
N ALA A 675 -3.04 16.18 -8.37
CA ALA A 675 -4.11 17.05 -7.92
C ALA A 675 -5.43 16.64 -8.56
N GLY A 676 -6.52 16.73 -7.83
CA GLY A 676 -7.81 16.31 -8.32
C GLY A 676 -8.98 17.07 -7.73
N ALA A 677 -10.06 17.10 -8.51
CA ALA A 677 -11.39 17.51 -8.07
C ALA A 677 -12.36 16.38 -8.36
N THR A 678 -13.04 15.90 -7.34
CA THR A 678 -14.01 14.79 -7.44
C THR A 678 -15.39 15.31 -7.05
N VAL A 679 -16.37 15.07 -7.92
CA VAL A 679 -17.78 15.31 -7.66
C VAL A 679 -18.47 13.96 -7.47
N ASP A 680 -19.06 13.74 -6.30
CA ASP A 680 -19.85 12.57 -5.99
C ASP A 680 -21.31 12.95 -5.78
N SER A 681 -22.18 12.44 -6.65
CA SER A 681 -23.64 12.59 -6.50
C SER A 681 -24.18 14.03 -6.44
N LEU A 682 -23.67 14.92 -7.29
CA LEU A 682 -24.32 16.21 -7.52
C LEU A 682 -25.59 15.97 -8.33
N ARG A 683 -26.72 15.80 -7.66
CA ARG A 683 -27.99 15.27 -8.20
C ARG A 683 -27.78 13.84 -8.75
N HIS A 684 -27.56 13.72 -10.08
CA HIS A 684 -27.28 12.44 -10.74
C HIS A 684 -25.88 12.38 -11.38
N LEU A 685 -25.16 13.50 -11.35
CA LEU A 685 -23.82 13.61 -11.93
C LEU A 685 -22.76 13.15 -10.93
N PHE A 686 -21.74 12.48 -11.43
CA PHE A 686 -20.51 12.16 -10.71
C PHE A 686 -19.33 12.26 -11.67
N GLY A 687 -18.13 12.38 -11.13
CA GLY A 687 -16.92 12.38 -11.96
C GLY A 687 -15.75 13.03 -11.25
N SER A 688 -14.63 13.09 -11.94
CA SER A 688 -13.41 13.73 -11.44
C SER A 688 -12.56 14.28 -12.58
N VAL A 689 -11.73 15.26 -12.26
CA VAL A 689 -10.61 15.70 -13.10
C VAL A 689 -9.34 15.56 -12.29
N ARG A 690 -8.29 15.02 -12.88
CA ARG A 690 -7.04 14.74 -12.20
C ARG A 690 -5.84 15.15 -13.03
N LEU A 691 -4.94 15.90 -12.42
CA LEU A 691 -3.60 16.19 -12.92
C LEU A 691 -2.62 15.15 -12.36
N ARG A 692 -1.79 14.60 -13.22
CA ARG A 692 -0.62 13.77 -12.91
C ARG A 692 0.61 14.43 -13.52
N TYR A 693 1.56 14.78 -12.68
CA TYR A 693 2.82 15.38 -13.10
C TYR A 693 3.99 14.67 -12.40
N PHE A 694 4.98 14.26 -13.17
CA PHE A 694 6.29 13.92 -12.63
C PHE A 694 7.38 14.60 -13.43
N GLY A 695 8.35 15.16 -12.67
CA GLY A 695 9.36 16.04 -13.20
C GLY A 695 10.48 15.33 -13.96
N PRO A 696 11.35 16.10 -14.62
CA PRO A 696 12.51 15.56 -15.29
C PRO A 696 13.43 14.88 -14.27
N ARG A 697 14.12 13.82 -14.73
CA ARG A 697 15.01 12.98 -13.93
C ARG A 697 16.32 12.71 -14.67
N PRO A 698 17.43 12.50 -13.95
CA PRO A 698 18.67 12.04 -14.56
C PRO A 698 18.47 10.66 -15.17
N LEU A 699 19.03 10.41 -16.36
CA LEU A 699 19.01 9.09 -17.02
C LEU A 699 20.36 8.38 -16.88
N VAL A 700 21.42 9.15 -16.54
CA VAL A 700 22.78 8.66 -16.29
C VAL A 700 23.35 9.32 -15.04
N ALA A 701 24.37 8.70 -14.44
CA ALA A 701 24.91 9.10 -13.15
C ALA A 701 25.66 10.45 -13.19
N ASP A 702 26.20 10.87 -14.32
CA ASP A 702 26.88 12.16 -14.53
C ASP A 702 25.92 13.31 -14.86
N ASP A 703 24.59 13.01 -14.95
CA ASP A 703 23.54 13.98 -15.30
C ASP A 703 23.64 14.57 -16.73
N SER A 704 24.41 13.95 -17.62
CA SER A 704 24.59 14.40 -19.03
C SER A 704 23.34 14.17 -19.88
N ALA A 705 22.50 13.22 -19.52
CA ALA A 705 21.20 12.95 -20.15
C ALA A 705 20.07 13.00 -19.12
N ARG A 706 18.97 13.67 -19.48
CA ARG A 706 17.79 13.81 -18.63
C ARG A 706 16.52 13.56 -19.43
N SER A 707 15.51 12.96 -18.77
CA SER A 707 14.15 12.87 -19.32
C SER A 707 13.47 14.24 -19.37
N ASN A 708 12.43 14.36 -20.18
CA ASN A 708 11.46 15.43 -20.08
C ASN A 708 10.51 15.19 -18.90
N ALA A 709 9.75 16.24 -18.52
CA ALA A 709 8.65 16.10 -17.57
C ALA A 709 7.42 15.49 -18.26
N THR A 710 6.67 14.67 -17.53
CA THR A 710 5.39 14.14 -17.98
C THR A 710 4.25 14.82 -17.24
N SER A 711 3.29 15.38 -17.99
CA SER A 711 2.10 16.03 -17.46
C SER A 711 0.87 15.53 -18.19
N LEU A 712 -0.02 14.88 -17.45
CA LEU A 712 -1.27 14.30 -17.99
C LEU A 712 -2.46 14.79 -17.20
N VAL A 713 -3.54 15.09 -17.91
CA VAL A 713 -4.84 15.40 -17.32
C VAL A 713 -5.84 14.34 -17.75
N ASN A 714 -6.41 13.66 -16.77
CA ASN A 714 -7.44 12.64 -16.97
C ASN A 714 -8.75 13.11 -16.35
N ALA A 715 -9.89 12.69 -16.90
CA ALA A 715 -11.21 12.97 -16.32
C ALA A 715 -12.14 11.78 -16.45
N GLN A 716 -13.09 11.74 -15.54
CA GLN A 716 -14.27 10.89 -15.61
C GLN A 716 -15.51 11.76 -15.51
N VAL A 717 -16.50 11.52 -16.34
CA VAL A 717 -17.82 12.14 -16.25
C VAL A 717 -18.85 11.03 -16.32
N GLY A 718 -19.77 11.00 -15.36
CA GLY A 718 -20.77 9.96 -15.29
C GLY A 718 -22.13 10.47 -14.85
N TYR A 719 -23.16 9.71 -15.20
CA TYR A 719 -24.56 9.96 -14.87
C TYR A 719 -25.22 8.72 -14.27
N LYS A 720 -25.90 8.89 -13.14
CA LYS A 720 -26.64 7.84 -12.44
C LYS A 720 -28.10 7.82 -12.93
N LEU A 721 -28.46 6.81 -13.70
CA LEU A 721 -29.83 6.55 -14.15
C LEU A 721 -30.57 5.73 -13.08
N GLY A 722 -31.12 6.42 -12.08
CA GLY A 722 -31.68 5.77 -10.90
C GLY A 722 -30.63 5.13 -10.02
N THR A 723 -31.01 4.05 -9.33
CA THR A 723 -30.12 3.34 -8.36
C THR A 723 -29.33 2.21 -8.98
N ARG A 724 -29.69 1.75 -10.19
CA ARG A 724 -29.19 0.51 -10.79
C ARG A 724 -28.29 0.69 -12.00
N VAL A 725 -28.35 1.84 -12.68
CA VAL A 725 -27.61 2.05 -13.93
C VAL A 725 -26.72 3.28 -13.80
N ARG A 726 -25.44 3.12 -14.13
CA ARG A 726 -24.49 4.23 -14.23
C ARG A 726 -23.85 4.19 -15.62
N LEU A 727 -23.80 5.33 -16.26
CA LEU A 727 -23.07 5.55 -17.51
C LEU A 727 -21.91 6.49 -17.20
N ALA A 728 -20.71 6.15 -17.61
CA ALA A 728 -19.52 6.98 -17.40
C ALA A 728 -18.67 7.02 -18.68
N ALA A 729 -18.03 8.15 -18.91
CA ALA A 729 -16.97 8.32 -19.90
C ALA A 729 -15.68 8.65 -19.16
N ASP A 730 -14.65 7.85 -19.42
CA ASP A 730 -13.27 8.11 -18.96
C ASP A 730 -12.52 8.73 -20.12
N LEU A 731 -11.85 9.84 -19.86
CA LEU A 731 -11.03 10.59 -20.80
C LEU A 731 -9.60 10.63 -20.27
N PHE A 732 -8.67 10.06 -21.01
CA PHE A 732 -7.25 10.04 -20.66
C PHE A 732 -6.47 10.98 -21.55
N ASN A 733 -5.44 11.61 -20.99
CA ASN A 733 -4.59 12.59 -21.68
C ASN A 733 -5.40 13.64 -22.44
N ILE A 734 -6.35 14.33 -21.79
CA ILE A 734 -7.28 15.28 -22.41
C ILE A 734 -6.55 16.37 -23.20
N LEU A 735 -5.38 16.79 -22.72
CA LEU A 735 -4.57 17.84 -23.34
C LEU A 735 -3.75 17.35 -24.53
N ASP A 736 -3.81 16.03 -24.84
CA ASP A 736 -3.03 15.38 -25.91
C ASP A 736 -1.52 15.64 -25.78
N SER A 737 -1.04 15.59 -24.55
CA SER A 737 0.37 15.81 -24.22
C SER A 737 1.24 14.73 -24.87
N ARG A 738 2.25 15.15 -25.64
CA ARG A 738 3.22 14.27 -26.30
C ARG A 738 4.38 13.99 -25.36
N ALA A 739 4.10 13.39 -24.21
CA ALA A 739 5.10 13.03 -23.22
C ALA A 739 5.50 11.55 -23.33
N SER A 740 6.50 11.15 -22.60
CA SER A 740 6.89 9.75 -22.40
C SER A 740 6.34 9.22 -21.07
N ASP A 741 5.92 7.97 -21.05
CA ASP A 741 5.62 7.27 -19.80
C ASP A 741 6.92 6.93 -19.06
N ILE A 742 7.97 6.58 -19.83
CA ILE A 742 9.31 6.32 -19.31
C ILE A 742 10.37 6.65 -20.36
N ASP A 743 11.56 7.06 -19.91
CA ASP A 743 12.74 7.30 -20.71
C ASP A 743 13.94 6.60 -20.07
N TYR A 744 14.80 6.04 -20.93
CA TYR A 744 16.11 5.47 -20.62
C TYR A 744 17.18 6.08 -21.52
N TYR A 745 18.45 5.98 -21.16
CA TYR A 745 19.57 6.41 -22.00
C TYR A 745 20.61 5.30 -22.06
N TYR A 746 20.75 4.72 -23.23
CA TYR A 746 21.73 3.67 -23.52
C TYR A 746 22.07 3.61 -25.01
N ALA A 747 23.12 2.83 -25.36
CA ALA A 747 23.48 2.57 -26.77
C ALA A 747 22.57 1.47 -27.33
N SER A 748 22.07 1.70 -28.55
CA SER A 748 21.39 0.70 -29.37
C SER A 748 21.85 0.84 -30.83
N ARG A 749 21.59 -0.16 -31.65
CA ARG A 749 22.00 -0.15 -33.05
C ARG A 749 20.83 -0.46 -33.98
N LEU A 750 20.58 0.47 -34.89
CA LEU A 750 19.64 0.30 -35.99
C LEU A 750 20.34 -0.19 -37.26
N PRO A 751 19.59 -0.70 -38.29
CA PRO A 751 20.17 -1.10 -39.55
C PRO A 751 20.97 0.04 -40.21
N GLY A 752 22.21 -0.24 -40.60
CA GLY A 752 23.11 0.74 -41.26
C GLY A 752 23.96 1.58 -40.31
N GLU A 753 23.74 1.52 -39.00
CA GLU A 753 24.53 2.24 -37.99
C GLU A 753 25.88 1.53 -37.68
N PRO A 754 26.86 2.27 -37.10
CA PRO A 754 28.13 1.71 -36.65
C PRO A 754 27.99 0.51 -35.73
N LEU A 755 28.96 -0.41 -35.73
CA LEU A 755 28.91 -1.62 -34.88
C LEU A 755 28.85 -1.31 -33.37
N GLY A 756 29.42 -0.19 -32.94
CA GLY A 756 29.34 0.24 -31.51
C GLY A 756 28.00 0.87 -31.12
N GLY A 757 27.05 0.93 -32.06
CA GLY A 757 25.74 1.55 -31.79
C GLY A 757 25.79 3.08 -31.63
N VAL A 758 24.67 3.64 -31.28
CA VAL A 758 24.47 5.07 -30.98
C VAL A 758 23.78 5.20 -29.65
N ALA A 759 24.38 5.95 -28.71
CA ALA A 759 23.76 6.27 -27.44
C ALA A 759 22.66 7.32 -27.65
N ASP A 760 21.46 7.05 -27.14
CA ASP A 760 20.29 7.87 -27.36
C ASP A 760 19.29 7.71 -26.21
N ILE A 761 18.32 8.62 -26.13
CA ILE A 761 17.15 8.44 -25.29
C ILE A 761 16.21 7.43 -25.95
N HIS A 762 15.84 6.41 -25.21
CA HIS A 762 14.84 5.42 -25.58
C HIS A 762 13.58 5.68 -24.77
N ALA A 763 12.49 6.00 -25.45
CA ALA A 763 11.24 6.43 -24.82
C ALA A 763 10.09 5.47 -25.12
N HIS A 764 9.27 5.20 -24.12
CA HIS A 764 7.94 4.63 -24.31
C HIS A 764 6.92 5.76 -24.25
N PRO A 765 6.21 6.10 -25.33
CA PRO A 765 5.32 7.25 -25.39
C PRO A 765 4.06 7.04 -24.55
N THR A 766 3.58 8.11 -23.92
CA THR A 766 2.23 8.12 -23.32
C THR A 766 1.16 7.90 -24.39
N LEU A 767 0.03 7.29 -23.99
CA LEU A 767 -1.13 7.15 -24.86
C LEU A 767 -1.59 8.54 -25.34
N PRO A 768 -2.05 8.67 -26.59
CA PRO A 768 -2.69 9.89 -27.08
C PRO A 768 -3.99 10.15 -26.33
N ARG A 769 -4.68 11.24 -26.63
CA ARG A 769 -6.02 11.47 -26.08
C ARG A 769 -6.92 10.28 -26.40
N THR A 770 -7.38 9.62 -25.36
CA THR A 770 -8.14 8.37 -25.45
C THR A 770 -9.41 8.46 -24.64
N ALA A 771 -10.51 7.88 -25.14
CA ALA A 771 -11.79 7.84 -24.46
C ALA A 771 -12.29 6.40 -24.30
N ARG A 772 -12.88 6.12 -23.14
CA ARG A 772 -13.57 4.85 -22.84
C ARG A 772 -14.96 5.15 -22.30
N VAL A 773 -15.95 4.40 -22.71
CA VAL A 773 -17.33 4.49 -22.21
C VAL A 773 -17.66 3.25 -21.40
N ASN A 774 -18.25 3.43 -20.25
CA ASN A 774 -18.59 2.39 -19.30
C ASN A 774 -20.09 2.37 -19.03
N LEU A 775 -20.72 1.24 -19.19
CA LEU A 775 -22.05 0.95 -18.69
C LEU A 775 -21.93 0.03 -17.47
N ILE A 776 -22.42 0.49 -16.33
CA ILE A 776 -22.40 -0.26 -15.08
C ILE A 776 -23.82 -0.51 -14.62
N LEU A 777 -24.19 -1.77 -14.50
CA LEU A 777 -25.50 -2.24 -14.06
C LEU A 777 -25.38 -2.85 -12.67
N GLY A 778 -26.18 -2.37 -11.72
CA GLY A 778 -26.37 -2.97 -10.38
C GLY A 778 -27.78 -3.55 -10.27
N PHE A 779 -27.93 -4.76 -9.83
CA PHE A 779 -29.21 -5.47 -9.81
C PHE A 779 -29.76 -5.67 -8.40
#